data_f6a512f0b31aef5d6d838f0762e1e5a4
#
_entry.id   f6a512f0b31aef5d6d838f0762e1e5a4
#
_cell.length_a   1.000
_cell.length_b   1.000
_cell.length_c   1.000
_cell.angle_alpha   90.00
_cell.angle_beta   90.00
_cell.angle_gamma   90.00
#
_symmetry.space_group_name_H-M   'P 1'
#
loop_
_entity.id
_entity.type
_entity.pdbx_description
1 polymer ?
#
loop_
_entity_poly.entity_id
_entity_poly.type
_entity_poly.pdbx_seq_one_letter_code
_entity_poly.pdbx_strand_id
1 'polypeptide(L)'
;MGTRPLLRCRRTLAVAVLAAVTAAAPGALPARGSSASAAAPAFDTSPAREALERLLPSRADQFTLVPVEEPPAGASFSVSGEAGAVEVRGTSPATLLAGVGWYLERVAGVDIGWPGESVQRLPATLPGVPATLTRSATVRHRYALNDTDEGYSGAYRDFDSYRHDIDVMALHGVNEVFVPTGAEYPYHQALQEFGYDAAELRRWIPAPAHQAWWLLQNLSGFPDPVSEQLVEARAALGSRIARHLRALGMTPVLPGFFGTVPPGFAARNPGAVTVPQGKWVGFDRPDWLDPTGPVFGRLAEAYYRAQRQRFGATSMFKMDLLHEGGTPGPVDVASAAGAVQRALEAAHPGAVWVMLGWQTNPGAALLSGVDRSRVLIVDGLSDRYDGLDRETQWGGTPYAFGAIPNFGGHTSLGANTGVWTSRFHAWLAKPDSALAGIAYLPEGTGGNPAAFDLFAELAWQPGPVDRQEWFAAYAARRYGGADPHAAAAWEQLRLGPYSGLSGTWSEPQDSLFTARPSLTASRAARWSPTAMRYDPDTVERALAELLRVAPALRTTDAYRFDVVDVARQALTNRARVLLPRIKSAYEAGKLETFRSLVREWSADEELLSRLVGSDRRFLLGPWLAGARAWGGDPAERDRLEYDARSILTTWGGRVPSETGGLRDYANREWDGLVRDLYAPRWNSYFARLDRALVTGTAPEAVDWFAVDDAWARGHGTYPTEPTGDPVSLAGEVHAALVAATSARVVEGRAGRVRRG
;
A
#
# COMPACT_ATOMS: atom_id res chain seq x y z
N MET A 1 -42.15 50.56 15.44
CA MET A 1 -42.90 50.80 16.70
C MET A 1 -42.51 49.74 17.65
N GLY A 2 -41.75 49.97 18.55
CA GLY A 2 -41.61 50.54 19.86
C GLY A 2 -41.28 49.33 20.75
N THR A 3 -40.44 49.22 21.69
CA THR A 3 -39.52 50.02 22.47
C THR A 3 -38.85 49.10 23.49
N ARG A 4 -37.60 49.30 23.75
CA ARG A 4 -36.86 48.73 24.89
C ARG A 4 -37.44 49.26 26.23
N PRO A 5 -37.12 48.67 27.40
CA PRO A 5 -35.88 49.13 28.05
C PRO A 5 -35.07 48.11 28.88
N LEU A 6 -33.85 48.53 29.08
CA LEU A 6 -32.81 48.17 30.04
C LEU A 6 -33.23 48.15 31.53
N LEU A 7 -32.60 47.32 32.36
CA LEU A 7 -32.29 47.65 33.75
C LEU A 7 -30.97 47.05 34.23
N ARG A 8 -30.16 47.95 34.81
CA ARG A 8 -28.91 47.75 35.54
C ARG A 8 -29.13 47.39 37.01
N CYS A 9 -28.15 46.80 37.64
CA CYS A 9 -27.61 47.12 39.00
C CYS A 9 -27.21 45.77 39.69
N ARG A 10 -26.24 45.65 40.57
CA ARG A 10 -25.16 46.50 41.16
C ARG A 10 -24.19 45.55 41.88
N ARG A 11 -22.97 45.97 42.05
CA ARG A 11 -21.88 45.40 42.84
C ARG A 11 -22.20 45.27 44.32
N THR A 12 -21.55 44.34 45.02
CA THR A 12 -21.13 44.53 46.41
C THR A 12 -19.75 43.91 46.66
N LEU A 13 -18.84 44.73 47.14
CA LEU A 13 -17.56 44.38 47.76
C LEU A 13 -17.78 43.89 49.20
N ALA A 14 -16.93 43.02 49.70
CA ALA A 14 -16.65 42.82 51.14
C ALA A 14 -15.15 42.74 51.40
N VAL A 15 -14.72 43.55 52.33
CA VAL A 15 -13.33 43.79 52.74
C VAL A 15 -12.93 42.79 53.85
N ALA A 16 -11.68 42.30 53.81
CA ALA A 16 -11.08 41.46 54.83
C ALA A 16 -10.24 42.29 55.82
N VAL A 17 -10.25 41.90 57.05
CA VAL A 17 -9.46 42.49 58.15
C VAL A 17 -8.20 41.65 58.41
N LEU A 18 -7.07 42.35 58.50
CA LEU A 18 -5.74 41.87 58.89
C LEU A 18 -5.63 41.73 60.41
N ALA A 19 -4.99 40.68 60.91
CA ALA A 19 -4.43 40.63 62.24
C ALA A 19 -2.99 40.05 62.15
N ALA A 20 -2.03 40.90 62.53
CA ALA A 20 -0.61 40.56 62.67
C ALA A 20 -0.33 40.14 64.12
N VAL A 21 0.44 39.08 64.32
CA VAL A 21 1.15 38.80 65.56
C VAL A 21 2.60 38.47 65.27
N THR A 22 3.49 39.24 65.80
CA THR A 22 4.95 39.07 65.78
C THR A 22 5.41 38.16 66.91
N ALA A 23 6.35 37.23 66.67
CA ALA A 23 7.41 36.84 67.59
C ALA A 23 8.52 35.96 66.97
N ALA A 24 9.73 36.50 67.06
CA ALA A 24 11.06 35.92 67.32
C ALA A 24 11.56 34.68 66.54
N ALA A 25 12.63 34.88 65.79
CA ALA A 25 13.55 33.85 65.34
C ALA A 25 14.43 33.35 66.49
N PRO A 26 15.01 32.13 66.48
CA PRO A 26 16.33 31.97 65.94
C PRO A 26 16.63 30.64 65.19
N GLY A 27 17.70 30.60 64.42
CA GLY A 27 18.41 29.38 64.04
C GLY A 27 18.37 29.05 62.54
N ALA A 28 19.35 29.54 61.80
CA ALA A 28 19.66 29.12 60.45
C ALA A 28 20.15 27.67 60.45
N LEU A 29 19.40 26.79 59.77
CA LEU A 29 19.89 25.52 59.27
C LEU A 29 20.15 25.65 57.76
N PRO A 30 21.19 24.98 57.20
CA PRO A 30 21.49 25.13 55.77
C PRO A 30 20.36 24.57 54.93
N ALA A 31 19.93 25.34 53.94
CA ALA A 31 18.97 24.92 52.91
C ALA A 31 19.52 23.66 52.22
N ARG A 32 18.88 22.50 52.46
CA ARG A 32 19.00 21.36 51.56
C ARG A 32 18.42 21.81 50.23
N GLY A 33 19.30 21.87 49.23
CA GLY A 33 18.88 22.07 47.84
C GLY A 33 17.78 21.08 47.50
N SER A 34 16.60 21.60 47.18
CA SER A 34 15.52 20.83 46.60
C SER A 34 16.04 20.39 45.23
N SER A 35 16.53 19.17 45.13
CA SER A 35 16.72 18.54 43.82
C SER A 35 15.33 18.54 43.17
N ALA A 36 15.14 19.38 42.17
CA ALA A 36 13.99 19.28 41.31
C ALA A 36 13.94 17.83 40.81
N SER A 37 12.95 17.07 41.29
CA SER A 37 12.66 15.75 40.72
C SER A 37 12.37 16.00 39.24
N ALA A 38 13.26 15.53 38.36
CA ALA A 38 12.99 15.56 36.93
C ALA A 38 11.65 14.86 36.74
N ALA A 39 10.69 15.56 36.17
CA ALA A 39 9.41 14.95 35.80
C ALA A 39 9.69 13.70 34.95
N ALA A 40 8.97 12.61 35.20
CA ALA A 40 9.13 11.41 34.43
C ALA A 40 8.90 11.76 32.95
N PRO A 41 9.66 11.18 32.01
CA PRO A 41 9.48 11.45 30.59
C PRO A 41 8.06 11.08 30.17
N ALA A 42 7.47 11.83 29.23
CA ALA A 42 6.09 11.65 28.77
C ALA A 42 5.85 10.22 28.21
N PHE A 43 6.89 9.61 27.62
CA PHE A 43 6.89 8.23 27.13
C PHE A 43 8.33 7.70 26.98
N ASP A 44 8.47 6.37 26.77
CA ASP A 44 9.76 5.73 26.50
C ASP A 44 10.22 5.98 25.06
N THR A 45 11.41 6.54 24.88
CA THR A 45 12.02 6.84 23.58
C THR A 45 12.83 5.67 23.01
N SER A 46 13.07 4.61 23.78
CA SER A 46 13.92 3.47 23.37
C SER A 46 13.47 2.84 22.04
N PRO A 47 12.15 2.62 21.77
CA PRO A 47 11.74 2.04 20.50
C PRO A 47 12.08 2.91 19.28
N ALA A 48 11.98 4.25 19.41
CA ALA A 48 12.41 5.17 18.36
C ALA A 48 13.94 5.17 18.19
N ARG A 49 14.68 5.06 19.29
CA ARG A 49 16.16 4.92 19.25
C ARG A 49 16.56 3.65 18.52
N GLU A 50 15.97 2.51 18.85
CA GLU A 50 16.24 1.24 18.18
C GLU A 50 15.90 1.26 16.68
N ALA A 51 14.78 1.90 16.30
CA ALA A 51 14.42 2.08 14.90
C ALA A 51 15.44 2.97 14.17
N LEU A 52 15.84 4.07 14.80
CA LEU A 52 16.86 4.97 14.27
C LEU A 52 18.22 4.26 14.08
N GLU A 53 18.64 3.43 15.03
CA GLU A 53 19.88 2.63 14.94
C GLU A 53 19.83 1.61 13.77
N ARG A 54 18.65 1.06 13.47
CA ARG A 54 18.49 0.18 12.29
C ARG A 54 18.54 0.96 10.98
N LEU A 55 17.91 2.13 10.92
CA LEU A 55 17.82 2.95 9.71
C LEU A 55 19.12 3.73 9.44
N LEU A 56 19.80 4.19 10.51
CA LEU A 56 20.98 5.04 10.45
C LEU A 56 22.09 4.54 11.40
N PRO A 57 22.61 3.31 11.24
CA PRO A 57 23.49 2.67 12.23
C PRO A 57 24.76 3.47 12.54
N SER A 58 25.24 4.28 11.58
CA SER A 58 26.48 5.08 11.74
C SER A 58 26.23 6.52 12.18
N ARG A 59 24.98 6.94 12.42
CA ARG A 59 24.61 8.34 12.70
C ARG A 59 23.58 8.49 13.80
N ALA A 60 23.00 7.41 14.30
CA ALA A 60 21.96 7.44 15.31
C ALA A 60 22.40 8.16 16.61
N ASP A 61 23.68 8.05 16.98
CA ASP A 61 24.28 8.66 18.14
C ASP A 61 24.30 10.20 18.09
N GLN A 62 24.23 10.80 16.92
CA GLN A 62 24.18 12.25 16.75
C GLN A 62 22.78 12.84 16.97
N PHE A 63 21.76 12.01 17.23
CA PHE A 63 20.42 12.46 17.55
C PHE A 63 20.13 12.35 19.04
N THR A 64 19.55 13.41 19.61
CA THR A 64 18.93 13.41 20.93
C THR A 64 17.42 13.38 20.77
N LEU A 65 16.76 12.32 21.24
CA LEU A 65 15.31 12.15 21.17
C LEU A 65 14.66 12.60 22.47
N VAL A 66 13.80 13.63 22.41
CA VAL A 66 13.20 14.26 23.60
C VAL A 66 11.67 14.07 23.54
N PRO A 67 11.08 13.32 24.48
CA PRO A 67 9.63 13.14 24.54
C PRO A 67 8.96 14.41 25.07
N VAL A 68 7.86 14.81 24.44
CA VAL A 68 7.01 15.92 24.89
C VAL A 68 5.55 15.47 24.97
N GLU A 69 4.77 16.13 25.84
CA GLU A 69 3.32 15.89 25.90
C GLU A 69 2.64 16.32 24.61
N GLU A 70 1.62 15.58 24.21
CA GLU A 70 0.82 15.91 23.03
C GLU A 70 -0.06 17.13 23.33
N PRO A 71 0.09 18.23 22.58
CA PRO A 71 -0.75 19.40 22.75
C PRO A 71 -2.18 19.14 22.23
N PRO A 72 -3.17 19.97 22.58
CA PRO A 72 -4.54 19.85 22.07
C PRO A 72 -4.63 19.89 20.53
N ALA A 73 -3.64 20.46 19.86
CA ALA A 73 -3.53 20.51 18.41
C ALA A 73 -3.15 19.15 17.78
N GLY A 74 -2.79 18.13 18.60
CA GLY A 74 -2.45 16.78 18.15
C GLY A 74 -0.95 16.55 17.93
N ALA A 75 -0.64 15.47 17.23
CA ALA A 75 0.72 14.99 17.00
C ALA A 75 1.63 16.05 16.36
N SER A 76 2.81 16.25 16.95
CA SER A 76 3.77 17.25 16.49
C SER A 76 5.21 16.86 16.78
N PHE A 77 6.13 17.48 16.07
CA PHE A 77 7.56 17.41 16.34
C PHE A 77 8.26 18.76 16.09
N SER A 78 9.44 18.92 16.68
CA SER A 78 10.38 19.96 16.32
C SER A 78 11.79 19.42 16.23
N VAL A 79 12.60 19.99 15.32
CA VAL A 79 13.99 19.62 15.10
C VAL A 79 14.86 20.86 15.21
N SER A 80 15.93 20.79 15.99
CA SER A 80 16.90 21.86 16.19
C SER A 80 18.29 21.27 16.47
N GLY A 81 19.30 22.09 16.65
CA GLY A 81 20.63 21.66 17.06
C GLY A 81 21.74 22.06 16.09
N GLU A 82 22.96 21.83 16.53
CA GLU A 82 24.20 22.12 15.82
C GLU A 82 24.71 20.91 15.05
N ALA A 83 25.76 21.10 14.25
CA ALA A 83 26.39 20.01 13.51
C ALA A 83 26.84 18.89 14.44
N GLY A 84 26.41 17.66 14.17
CA GLY A 84 26.69 16.47 14.97
C GLY A 84 25.90 16.34 16.27
N ALA A 85 24.98 17.26 16.57
CA ALA A 85 24.15 17.25 17.79
C ALA A 85 22.71 17.73 17.44
N VAL A 86 21.93 16.87 16.80
CA VAL A 86 20.56 17.15 16.37
C VAL A 86 19.58 16.73 17.46
N GLU A 87 18.79 17.67 17.95
CA GLU A 87 17.70 17.41 18.90
C GLU A 87 16.37 17.28 18.16
N VAL A 88 15.66 16.16 18.39
CA VAL A 88 14.30 15.94 17.89
C VAL A 88 13.37 15.80 19.09
N ARG A 89 12.38 16.68 19.18
CA ARG A 89 11.29 16.63 20.17
C ARG A 89 10.03 16.14 19.49
N GLY A 90 9.30 15.20 20.12
CA GLY A 90 8.08 14.63 19.52
C GLY A 90 7.10 14.11 20.56
N THR A 91 5.84 14.00 20.16
CA THR A 91 4.70 13.63 21.03
C THR A 91 4.48 12.11 21.13
N SER A 92 5.24 11.32 20.39
CA SER A 92 5.27 9.84 20.45
C SER A 92 6.59 9.34 19.85
N PRO A 93 6.97 8.05 20.03
CA PRO A 93 8.11 7.48 19.34
C PRO A 93 8.04 7.63 17.81
N ALA A 94 6.84 7.41 17.20
CA ALA A 94 6.65 7.61 15.76
C ALA A 94 6.80 9.08 15.34
N THR A 95 6.35 10.04 16.13
CA THR A 95 6.55 11.48 15.79
C THR A 95 7.99 11.92 15.94
N LEU A 96 8.77 11.28 16.84
CA LEU A 96 10.23 11.49 16.90
C LEU A 96 10.87 11.00 15.59
N LEU A 97 10.49 9.81 15.09
CA LEU A 97 10.98 9.30 13.81
C LEU A 97 10.53 10.18 12.64
N ALA A 98 9.29 10.69 12.64
CA ALA A 98 8.84 11.65 11.65
C ALA A 98 9.69 12.94 11.63
N GLY A 99 10.07 13.43 12.81
CA GLY A 99 11.02 14.55 12.93
C GLY A 99 12.40 14.21 12.35
N VAL A 100 12.89 13.00 12.57
CA VAL A 100 14.12 12.51 11.92
C VAL A 100 13.97 12.45 10.41
N GLY A 101 12.87 11.90 9.88
CA GLY A 101 12.59 11.84 8.44
C GLY A 101 12.62 13.25 7.82
N TRP A 102 11.91 14.20 8.42
CA TRP A 102 11.91 15.60 7.96
C TRP A 102 13.29 16.25 8.04
N TYR A 103 14.09 15.92 9.05
CA TYR A 103 15.49 16.38 9.12
C TYR A 103 16.32 15.81 7.97
N LEU A 104 16.21 14.51 7.71
CA LEU A 104 16.94 13.86 6.62
C LEU A 104 16.63 14.52 5.28
N GLU A 105 15.34 14.73 5.00
CA GLU A 105 14.87 15.30 3.74
C GLU A 105 15.19 16.79 3.58
N ARG A 106 14.95 17.62 4.61
CA ARG A 106 14.95 19.08 4.51
C ARG A 106 16.25 19.74 4.95
N VAL A 107 17.08 19.04 5.73
CA VAL A 107 18.35 19.56 6.27
C VAL A 107 19.53 18.78 5.73
N ALA A 108 19.50 17.46 5.84
CA ALA A 108 20.60 16.60 5.40
C ALA A 108 20.55 16.31 3.88
N GLY A 109 19.43 16.52 3.20
CA GLY A 109 19.26 16.35 1.77
C GLY A 109 19.35 14.90 1.29
N VAL A 110 18.89 13.95 2.12
CA VAL A 110 18.81 12.52 1.80
C VAL A 110 17.41 11.98 2.11
N ASP A 111 17.10 10.81 1.56
CA ASP A 111 15.81 10.15 1.66
C ASP A 111 15.96 8.69 2.08
N ILE A 112 14.98 8.19 2.83
CA ILE A 112 14.70 6.77 3.07
C ILE A 112 13.27 6.54 2.59
N GLY A 113 13.14 6.18 1.32
CA GLY A 113 11.85 5.96 0.70
C GLY A 113 11.41 4.49 0.75
N TRP A 114 10.27 4.23 0.19
CA TRP A 114 9.65 2.93 0.12
C TRP A 114 9.42 2.52 -1.35
N PRO A 115 10.35 1.93 -2.09
CA PRO A 115 11.72 1.50 -1.77
C PRO A 115 12.80 2.54 -2.10
N GLY A 116 14.00 2.21 -1.67
CA GLY A 116 15.24 2.90 -2.05
C GLY A 116 15.62 4.04 -1.11
N GLU A 117 16.91 4.19 -0.92
CA GLU A 117 17.48 5.16 0.02
C GLU A 117 18.72 5.86 -0.54
N SER A 118 19.04 7.03 0.03
CA SER A 118 20.25 7.79 -0.28
C SER A 118 21.12 8.12 0.93
N VAL A 119 20.90 7.45 2.07
CA VAL A 119 21.64 7.67 3.32
C VAL A 119 23.13 7.43 3.20
N GLN A 120 23.60 6.72 2.18
CA GLN A 120 25.02 6.56 1.84
C GLN A 120 25.71 7.91 1.57
N ARG A 121 24.92 8.95 1.28
CA ARG A 121 25.39 10.31 1.01
C ARG A 121 25.50 11.17 2.28
N LEU A 122 25.03 10.67 3.43
CA LEU A 122 25.17 11.42 4.69
C LEU A 122 26.63 11.69 5.03
N PRO A 123 26.99 12.92 5.40
CA PRO A 123 28.33 13.23 5.90
C PRO A 123 28.61 12.53 7.24
N ALA A 124 29.89 12.41 7.60
CA ALA A 124 30.29 11.82 8.87
C ALA A 124 29.72 12.58 10.08
N THR A 125 29.70 13.90 9.99
CA THR A 125 29.03 14.79 10.96
C THR A 125 27.75 15.31 10.30
N LEU A 126 26.62 15.06 10.93
CA LEU A 126 25.33 15.53 10.44
C LEU A 126 25.26 17.06 10.42
N PRO A 127 24.68 17.72 9.40
CA PRO A 127 24.56 19.17 9.37
C PRO A 127 23.70 19.72 10.50
N GLY A 128 24.06 20.89 11.03
CA GLY A 128 23.22 21.61 11.98
C GLY A 128 21.92 22.10 11.34
N VAL A 129 20.91 22.33 12.15
CA VAL A 129 19.60 22.83 11.73
C VAL A 129 19.63 24.36 11.64
N PRO A 130 19.56 24.97 10.44
CA PRO A 130 19.71 26.43 10.29
C PRO A 130 18.66 27.25 11.05
N ALA A 131 17.46 26.71 11.18
CA ALA A 131 16.37 27.27 11.97
C ALA A 131 15.49 26.13 12.47
N THR A 132 14.97 26.23 13.69
CA THR A 132 14.10 25.19 14.27
C THR A 132 12.96 24.85 13.30
N LEU A 133 12.90 23.60 12.90
CA LEU A 133 11.86 23.06 12.03
C LEU A 133 10.77 22.48 12.92
N THR A 134 9.55 22.98 12.81
CA THR A 134 8.40 22.49 13.58
C THR A 134 7.27 22.08 12.62
N ARG A 135 6.62 20.95 12.90
CA ARG A 135 5.44 20.49 12.18
C ARG A 135 4.42 19.91 13.16
N SER A 136 3.15 20.15 12.83
CA SER A 136 2.02 19.50 13.48
C SER A 136 1.18 18.82 12.42
N ALA A 137 0.69 17.63 12.73
CA ALA A 137 -0.22 16.94 11.83
C ALA A 137 -1.53 17.72 11.68
N THR A 138 -1.99 17.92 10.44
CA THR A 138 -3.23 18.62 10.14
C THR A 138 -4.47 17.74 10.33
N VAL A 139 -4.27 16.42 10.43
CA VAL A 139 -5.32 15.41 10.63
C VAL A 139 -4.86 14.36 11.63
N ARG A 140 -5.84 13.77 12.34
CA ARG A 140 -5.58 12.80 13.40
C ARG A 140 -5.12 11.45 12.85
N HIS A 141 -5.82 10.94 11.82
CA HIS A 141 -5.60 9.61 11.25
C HIS A 141 -4.63 9.68 10.07
N ARG A 142 -3.57 8.90 10.12
CA ARG A 142 -2.57 8.74 9.06
C ARG A 142 -2.39 7.24 8.87
N TYR A 143 -3.38 6.68 8.17
CA TYR A 143 -3.59 5.25 8.01
C TYR A 143 -2.81 4.68 6.82
N ALA A 144 -2.29 3.48 6.96
CA ALA A 144 -1.61 2.77 5.89
C ALA A 144 -2.08 1.31 5.74
N LEU A 145 -1.99 0.84 4.53
CA LEU A 145 -2.20 -0.48 3.97
C LEU A 145 -3.65 -0.85 3.65
N ASN A 146 -3.78 -1.42 2.45
CA ASN A 146 -5.01 -2.05 1.98
C ASN A 146 -5.15 -3.47 2.56
N ASP A 147 -6.36 -4.00 2.58
CA ASP A 147 -6.63 -5.39 2.93
C ASP A 147 -5.83 -6.37 2.07
N THR A 148 -5.75 -6.08 0.78
CA THR A 148 -5.18 -6.96 -0.24
C THR A 148 -3.67 -6.89 -0.33
N ASP A 149 -3.00 -5.90 0.31
CA ASP A 149 -1.54 -5.88 0.41
C ASP A 149 -0.99 -7.17 1.04
N GLU A 150 -1.67 -7.73 2.04
CA GLU A 150 -1.31 -9.02 2.64
C GLU A 150 -1.19 -10.12 1.56
N GLY A 151 -2.11 -10.17 0.60
CA GLY A 151 -2.09 -11.16 -0.47
C GLY A 151 -1.02 -10.91 -1.53
N TYR A 152 -0.85 -9.65 -1.93
CA TYR A 152 -0.01 -9.31 -3.07
C TYR A 152 1.46 -8.99 -2.72
N SER A 153 1.74 -8.61 -1.47
CA SER A 153 3.10 -8.29 -1.00
C SER A 153 3.45 -8.94 0.33
N GLY A 154 2.48 -9.03 1.25
CA GLY A 154 2.70 -9.42 2.64
C GLY A 154 2.77 -10.92 2.90
N ALA A 155 2.12 -11.76 2.07
CA ALA A 155 1.79 -13.15 2.35
C ALA A 155 2.94 -14.00 2.90
N TYR A 156 4.15 -13.79 2.40
CA TYR A 156 5.32 -14.62 2.68
C TYR A 156 6.51 -13.85 3.26
N ARG A 157 6.28 -12.64 3.74
CA ARG A 157 7.32 -11.80 4.35
C ARG A 157 7.66 -12.27 5.76
N ASP A 158 8.88 -12.04 6.17
CA ASP A 158 9.35 -12.23 7.53
C ASP A 158 9.15 -10.97 8.39
N PHE A 159 9.46 -11.09 9.68
CA PHE A 159 9.33 -9.96 10.60
C PHE A 159 10.31 -8.82 10.30
N ASP A 160 11.51 -9.12 9.82
CA ASP A 160 12.52 -8.08 9.58
C ASP A 160 12.09 -7.19 8.42
N SER A 161 11.45 -7.76 7.39
CA SER A 161 10.85 -7.02 6.30
C SER A 161 9.69 -6.12 6.77
N TYR A 162 8.77 -6.65 7.58
CA TYR A 162 7.68 -5.84 8.17
C TYR A 162 8.20 -4.75 9.09
N ARG A 163 9.20 -5.07 9.93
CA ARG A 163 9.81 -4.11 10.84
C ARG A 163 10.44 -2.94 10.09
N HIS A 164 11.19 -3.21 9.02
CA HIS A 164 11.77 -2.18 8.18
C HIS A 164 10.70 -1.25 7.59
N ASP A 165 9.65 -1.81 6.98
CA ASP A 165 8.58 -1.01 6.39
C ASP A 165 7.84 -0.17 7.43
N ILE A 166 7.61 -0.70 8.64
CA ILE A 166 6.99 0.04 9.74
C ILE A 166 7.89 1.17 10.21
N ASP A 167 9.20 0.94 10.33
CA ASP A 167 10.16 1.98 10.69
C ASP A 167 10.18 3.09 9.63
N VAL A 168 10.12 2.75 8.34
CA VAL A 168 9.99 3.72 7.23
C VAL A 168 8.63 4.45 7.28
N MET A 169 7.52 3.74 7.49
CA MET A 169 6.21 4.38 7.67
C MET A 169 6.21 5.39 8.83
N ALA A 170 6.89 5.08 9.94
CA ALA A 170 7.04 6.00 11.06
C ALA A 170 7.88 7.24 10.71
N LEU A 171 8.95 7.11 9.90
CA LEU A 171 9.70 8.24 9.36
C LEU A 171 8.83 9.20 8.53
N HIS A 172 7.84 8.66 7.82
CA HIS A 172 6.88 9.44 7.03
C HIS A 172 5.62 9.85 7.82
N GLY A 173 5.60 9.58 9.14
CA GLY A 173 4.57 10.08 10.05
C GLY A 173 3.26 9.32 10.04
N VAL A 174 3.21 8.11 9.50
CA VAL A 174 2.06 7.17 9.63
C VAL A 174 1.89 6.80 11.12
N ASN A 175 0.64 6.70 11.59
CA ASN A 175 0.35 6.33 12.98
C ASN A 175 -0.63 5.17 13.14
N GLU A 176 -1.21 4.68 12.06
CA GLU A 176 -2.18 3.58 12.05
C GLU A 176 -1.86 2.62 10.90
N VAL A 177 -1.69 1.34 11.20
CA VAL A 177 -1.31 0.33 10.19
C VAL A 177 -2.23 -0.88 10.30
N PHE A 178 -2.82 -1.28 9.17
CA PHE A 178 -3.63 -2.50 9.12
C PHE A 178 -2.74 -3.75 9.20
N VAL A 179 -3.10 -4.69 10.07
CA VAL A 179 -2.35 -5.91 10.35
C VAL A 179 -3.28 -7.12 10.22
N PRO A 180 -3.50 -7.65 9.02
CA PRO A 180 -4.29 -8.86 8.80
C PRO A 180 -3.50 -10.15 9.03
N THR A 181 -2.17 -10.09 9.10
CA THR A 181 -1.28 -11.25 9.27
C THR A 181 -1.62 -12.06 10.51
N GLY A 182 -1.97 -13.32 10.31
CA GLY A 182 -2.36 -14.24 11.39
C GLY A 182 -3.82 -14.12 11.84
N ALA A 183 -4.66 -13.35 11.11
CA ALA A 183 -6.07 -13.16 11.44
C ALA A 183 -6.91 -14.45 11.35
N GLU A 184 -6.39 -15.50 10.74
CA GLU A 184 -6.98 -16.84 10.73
C GLU A 184 -7.00 -17.48 12.11
N TYR A 185 -6.07 -17.12 13.00
CA TYR A 185 -5.94 -17.71 14.33
C TYR A 185 -7.19 -17.49 15.21
N PRO A 186 -7.74 -16.29 15.39
CA PRO A 186 -8.96 -16.09 16.17
C PRO A 186 -10.15 -16.89 15.64
N TYR A 187 -10.32 -17.00 14.33
CA TYR A 187 -11.35 -17.84 13.71
C TYR A 187 -11.13 -19.31 14.03
N HIS A 188 -9.90 -19.80 13.84
CA HIS A 188 -9.51 -21.19 14.13
C HIS A 188 -9.76 -21.57 15.60
N GLN A 189 -9.46 -20.67 16.54
CA GLN A 189 -9.70 -20.92 17.96
C GLN A 189 -11.20 -20.82 18.32
N ALA A 190 -11.86 -19.75 17.93
CA ALA A 190 -13.25 -19.51 18.32
C ALA A 190 -14.23 -20.56 17.77
N LEU A 191 -14.09 -20.94 16.50
CA LEU A 191 -15.03 -21.86 15.86
C LEU A 191 -14.95 -23.30 16.40
N GLN A 192 -13.85 -23.69 17.04
CA GLN A 192 -13.78 -24.99 17.74
C GLN A 192 -14.77 -25.04 18.91
N GLU A 193 -15.06 -23.93 19.58
CA GLU A 193 -16.09 -23.85 20.62
C GLU A 193 -17.53 -23.99 20.07
N PHE A 194 -17.68 -23.88 18.73
CA PHE A 194 -18.96 -23.96 18.00
C PHE A 194 -19.10 -25.23 17.14
N GLY A 195 -18.37 -26.29 17.50
CA GLY A 195 -18.58 -27.64 16.97
C GLY A 195 -17.84 -27.96 15.67
N TYR A 196 -16.76 -27.23 15.36
CA TYR A 196 -15.85 -27.55 14.27
C TYR A 196 -14.57 -28.20 14.80
N ASP A 197 -14.06 -29.19 14.12
CA ASP A 197 -12.70 -29.68 14.41
C ASP A 197 -11.64 -28.82 13.72
N ALA A 198 -10.41 -28.87 14.26
CA ALA A 198 -9.31 -28.07 13.74
C ALA A 198 -8.98 -28.40 12.27
N ALA A 199 -9.14 -29.64 11.81
CA ALA A 199 -8.85 -30.05 10.44
C ALA A 199 -9.92 -29.53 9.46
N GLU A 200 -11.19 -29.48 9.86
CA GLU A 200 -12.25 -28.82 9.07
C GLU A 200 -11.94 -27.35 8.84
N LEU A 201 -11.56 -26.64 9.90
CA LEU A 201 -11.24 -25.21 9.83
C LEU A 201 -10.03 -24.94 8.94
N ARG A 202 -8.99 -25.78 9.01
CA ARG A 202 -7.81 -25.65 8.15
C ARG A 202 -8.08 -25.89 6.67
N ARG A 203 -9.17 -26.58 6.31
CA ARG A 203 -9.66 -26.68 4.91
C ARG A 203 -10.50 -25.49 4.48
N TRP A 204 -11.12 -24.80 5.42
CA TRP A 204 -11.92 -23.60 5.17
C TRP A 204 -11.06 -22.33 5.08
N ILE A 205 -9.98 -22.26 5.84
CA ILE A 205 -9.02 -21.16 5.84
C ILE A 205 -8.14 -21.28 4.57
N PRO A 206 -8.03 -20.25 3.72
CA PRO A 206 -7.15 -20.29 2.55
C PRO A 206 -5.68 -20.10 2.93
N ALA A 207 -4.80 -20.43 1.97
CA ALA A 207 -3.37 -20.16 2.10
C ALA A 207 -3.09 -18.63 2.08
N PRO A 208 -1.90 -18.20 2.56
CA PRO A 208 -1.61 -16.80 2.87
C PRO A 208 -1.88 -15.80 1.75
N ALA A 209 -1.55 -16.09 0.50
CA ALA A 209 -1.75 -15.15 -0.59
C ALA A 209 -3.24 -14.92 -0.94
N HIS A 210 -4.15 -15.76 -0.48
CA HIS A 210 -5.60 -15.61 -0.69
C HIS A 210 -6.39 -15.21 0.57
N GLN A 211 -5.73 -15.09 1.73
CA GLN A 211 -6.41 -14.78 3.00
C GLN A 211 -7.10 -13.42 3.03
N ALA A 212 -6.58 -12.42 2.36
CA ALA A 212 -7.19 -11.10 2.30
C ALA A 212 -8.66 -11.16 1.82
N TRP A 213 -8.93 -11.93 0.77
CA TRP A 213 -10.28 -12.07 0.22
C TRP A 213 -11.19 -12.98 1.06
N TRP A 214 -10.63 -13.87 1.85
CA TRP A 214 -11.38 -14.62 2.84
C TRP A 214 -11.84 -13.71 4.00
N LEU A 215 -10.96 -12.83 4.49
CA LEU A 215 -11.30 -11.81 5.48
C LEU A 215 -12.36 -10.83 4.96
N LEU A 216 -12.36 -10.56 3.65
CA LEU A 216 -13.38 -9.77 2.94
C LEU A 216 -14.63 -10.58 2.56
N GLN A 217 -14.76 -11.84 3.01
CA GLN A 217 -15.90 -12.72 2.73
C GLN A 217 -16.10 -13.08 1.24
N ASN A 218 -15.04 -13.01 0.42
CA ASN A 218 -15.10 -13.29 -1.01
C ASN A 218 -14.88 -14.77 -1.35
N LEU A 219 -14.01 -15.47 -0.62
CA LEU A 219 -13.67 -16.86 -0.88
C LEU A 219 -13.40 -17.65 0.40
N SER A 220 -13.35 -18.97 0.31
CA SER A 220 -12.87 -19.87 1.35
C SER A 220 -12.10 -21.05 0.75
N GLY A 221 -11.11 -21.57 1.51
CA GLY A 221 -10.39 -22.80 1.21
C GLY A 221 -9.67 -22.84 -0.15
N PHE A 222 -8.55 -22.10 -0.33
CA PHE A 222 -7.75 -22.17 -1.56
C PHE A 222 -6.30 -21.73 -1.36
N PRO A 223 -5.31 -22.48 -1.91
CA PRO A 223 -5.28 -23.93 -1.94
C PRO A 223 -5.25 -24.49 -0.52
N ASP A 224 -6.00 -25.54 -0.29
CA ASP A 224 -6.20 -26.13 1.04
C ASP A 224 -5.57 -27.54 1.17
N PRO A 225 -5.37 -28.05 2.40
CA PRO A 225 -5.48 -27.40 3.69
C PRO A 225 -4.22 -26.61 4.08
N VAL A 226 -4.36 -25.63 4.98
CA VAL A 226 -3.21 -25.05 5.72
C VAL A 226 -2.87 -25.94 6.93
N SER A 227 -1.59 -25.92 7.37
CA SER A 227 -1.21 -26.66 8.58
C SER A 227 -1.50 -25.86 9.85
N GLU A 228 -1.61 -26.56 10.99
CA GLU A 228 -1.71 -25.89 12.30
C GLU A 228 -0.43 -25.11 12.62
N GLN A 229 0.74 -25.65 12.24
CA GLN A 229 2.01 -24.97 12.39
C GLN A 229 2.03 -23.64 11.64
N LEU A 230 1.48 -23.60 10.42
CA LEU A 230 1.40 -22.36 9.63
C LEU A 230 0.50 -21.34 10.32
N VAL A 231 -0.69 -21.72 10.79
CA VAL A 231 -1.62 -20.84 11.52
C VAL A 231 -0.95 -20.22 12.76
N GLU A 232 -0.27 -21.06 13.57
CA GLU A 232 0.45 -20.62 14.78
C GLU A 232 1.64 -19.70 14.44
N ALA A 233 2.42 -20.04 13.43
CA ALA A 233 3.60 -19.26 13.02
C ALA A 233 3.19 -17.87 12.47
N ARG A 234 2.13 -17.80 11.66
CA ARG A 234 1.58 -16.52 11.17
C ARG A 234 0.99 -15.68 12.28
N ALA A 235 0.26 -16.29 13.21
CA ALA A 235 -0.23 -15.58 14.39
C ALA A 235 0.92 -15.05 15.27
N ALA A 236 2.03 -15.80 15.37
CA ALA A 236 3.25 -15.30 16.06
C ALA A 236 3.85 -14.10 15.35
N LEU A 237 3.91 -14.11 14.01
CA LEU A 237 4.38 -12.99 13.19
C LEU A 237 3.47 -11.76 13.40
N GLY A 238 2.15 -11.89 13.23
CA GLY A 238 1.21 -10.79 13.44
C GLY A 238 1.28 -10.19 14.85
N SER A 239 1.48 -11.05 15.88
CA SER A 239 1.70 -10.60 17.26
C SER A 239 2.98 -9.77 17.41
N ARG A 240 4.07 -10.13 16.71
CA ARG A 240 5.32 -9.36 16.70
C ARG A 240 5.12 -8.02 16.00
N ILE A 241 4.43 -7.99 14.85
CA ILE A 241 4.10 -6.76 14.09
C ILE A 241 3.29 -5.82 14.98
N ALA A 242 2.18 -6.29 15.56
CA ALA A 242 1.33 -5.48 16.43
C ALA A 242 2.06 -4.95 17.67
N ARG A 243 2.99 -5.70 18.22
CA ARG A 243 3.84 -5.26 19.35
C ARG A 243 4.80 -4.17 18.92
N HIS A 244 5.43 -4.30 17.75
CA HIS A 244 6.36 -3.30 17.23
C HIS A 244 5.66 -1.97 16.96
N LEU A 245 4.49 -2.00 16.32
CA LEU A 245 3.65 -0.81 16.11
C LEU A 245 3.35 -0.10 17.44
N ARG A 246 2.86 -0.85 18.45
CA ARG A 246 2.56 -0.26 19.77
C ARG A 246 3.80 0.32 20.45
N ALA A 247 4.95 -0.33 20.34
CA ALA A 247 6.20 0.19 20.89
C ALA A 247 6.59 1.54 20.28
N LEU A 248 6.31 1.72 18.97
CA LEU A 248 6.48 3.00 18.28
C LEU A 248 5.37 4.01 18.57
N GLY A 249 4.36 3.69 19.40
CA GLY A 249 3.20 4.55 19.63
C GLY A 249 2.25 4.63 18.43
N MET A 250 2.35 3.68 17.50
CA MET A 250 1.43 3.50 16.38
C MET A 250 0.31 2.52 16.76
N THR A 251 -0.87 2.68 16.16
CA THR A 251 -2.00 1.81 16.42
C THR A 251 -2.04 0.66 15.40
N PRO A 252 -1.88 -0.61 15.82
CA PRO A 252 -2.20 -1.73 14.96
C PRO A 252 -3.72 -1.78 14.75
N VAL A 253 -4.17 -1.68 13.51
CA VAL A 253 -5.57 -1.89 13.14
C VAL A 253 -5.76 -3.37 12.85
N LEU A 254 -6.57 -4.07 13.65
CA LEU A 254 -6.77 -5.51 13.52
C LEU A 254 -8.09 -5.82 12.80
N PRO A 255 -8.21 -6.97 12.10
CA PRO A 255 -9.50 -7.41 11.57
C PRO A 255 -10.54 -7.58 12.68
N GLY A 256 -11.76 -7.08 12.45
CA GLY A 256 -12.89 -7.27 13.35
C GLY A 256 -13.76 -8.46 12.93
N PHE A 257 -14.68 -8.91 13.82
CA PHE A 257 -15.62 -9.97 13.55
C PHE A 257 -17.00 -9.39 13.19
N PHE A 258 -17.51 -9.76 12.04
CA PHE A 258 -18.78 -9.26 11.50
C PHE A 258 -19.75 -10.38 11.06
N GLY A 259 -19.42 -11.65 11.39
CA GLY A 259 -20.32 -12.78 11.15
C GLY A 259 -19.84 -13.78 10.11
N THR A 260 -18.61 -13.73 9.62
CA THR A 260 -18.05 -14.74 8.71
C THR A 260 -17.96 -16.11 9.40
N VAL A 261 -18.63 -17.13 8.84
CA VAL A 261 -18.66 -18.50 9.36
C VAL A 261 -18.55 -19.52 8.23
N PRO A 262 -18.06 -20.76 8.53
CA PRO A 262 -18.07 -21.83 7.55
C PRO A 262 -19.51 -22.22 7.14
N PRO A 263 -19.72 -22.71 5.92
CA PRO A 263 -21.01 -23.24 5.49
C PRO A 263 -21.54 -24.32 6.44
N GLY A 264 -22.86 -24.31 6.67
CA GLY A 264 -23.52 -25.27 7.57
C GLY A 264 -23.42 -24.92 9.07
N PHE A 265 -22.95 -23.73 9.42
CA PHE A 265 -22.83 -23.29 10.83
C PHE A 265 -24.15 -23.38 11.59
N ALA A 266 -25.29 -22.97 11.01
CA ALA A 266 -26.59 -23.01 11.64
C ALA A 266 -27.05 -24.46 12.01
N ALA A 267 -26.67 -25.45 11.20
CA ALA A 267 -27.01 -26.83 11.48
C ALA A 267 -26.32 -27.40 12.75
N ARG A 268 -25.16 -26.85 13.09
CA ARG A 268 -24.38 -27.23 14.29
C ARG A 268 -24.73 -26.41 15.51
N ASN A 269 -25.28 -25.20 15.31
CA ASN A 269 -25.49 -24.23 16.37
C ASN A 269 -26.98 -23.83 16.46
N PRO A 270 -27.80 -24.52 17.28
CA PRO A 270 -29.20 -24.20 17.42
C PRO A 270 -29.44 -22.73 17.80
N GLY A 271 -30.35 -22.09 17.09
CA GLY A 271 -30.64 -20.65 17.22
C GLY A 271 -29.77 -19.74 16.37
N ALA A 272 -28.77 -20.25 15.65
CA ALA A 272 -28.05 -19.51 14.62
C ALA A 272 -28.89 -19.41 13.34
N VAL A 273 -28.86 -18.23 12.72
CA VAL A 273 -29.40 -18.01 11.39
C VAL A 273 -28.22 -17.57 10.51
N THR A 274 -28.02 -18.23 9.37
CA THR A 274 -26.99 -17.87 8.41
C THR A 274 -27.60 -17.48 7.08
N VAL A 275 -26.97 -16.52 6.40
CA VAL A 275 -27.30 -16.10 5.04
C VAL A 275 -26.19 -16.61 4.12
N PRO A 276 -26.48 -17.60 3.25
CA PRO A 276 -25.50 -18.07 2.26
C PRO A 276 -25.11 -16.94 1.31
N GLN A 277 -23.81 -16.72 1.16
CA GLN A 277 -23.29 -15.62 0.32
C GLN A 277 -23.05 -16.02 -1.15
N GLY A 278 -23.23 -17.29 -1.48
CA GLY A 278 -23.08 -17.79 -2.85
C GLY A 278 -21.64 -17.81 -3.32
N LYS A 279 -21.38 -17.25 -4.50
CA LYS A 279 -20.04 -17.27 -5.11
C LYS A 279 -19.57 -15.86 -5.45
N TRP A 280 -18.26 -15.65 -5.30
CA TRP A 280 -17.54 -14.49 -5.83
C TRP A 280 -16.61 -14.95 -6.94
N VAL A 281 -16.81 -14.47 -8.15
CA VAL A 281 -16.03 -14.80 -9.37
C VAL A 281 -15.69 -16.29 -9.54
N GLY A 282 -16.53 -17.18 -9.00
CA GLY A 282 -16.36 -18.64 -9.10
C GLY A 282 -15.88 -19.32 -7.82
N PHE A 283 -15.37 -18.59 -6.83
CA PHE A 283 -15.06 -19.12 -5.50
C PHE A 283 -16.32 -19.21 -4.62
N ASP A 284 -16.39 -20.22 -3.78
CA ASP A 284 -17.41 -20.31 -2.75
C ASP A 284 -17.12 -19.33 -1.62
N ARG A 285 -18.10 -18.49 -1.28
CA ARG A 285 -18.01 -17.55 -0.16
C ARG A 285 -18.27 -18.25 1.17
N PRO A 286 -17.68 -17.77 2.29
CA PRO A 286 -18.16 -18.08 3.61
C PRO A 286 -19.64 -17.67 3.77
N ASP A 287 -20.38 -18.33 4.66
CA ASP A 287 -21.72 -17.88 5.06
C ASP A 287 -21.62 -16.66 5.99
N TRP A 288 -22.68 -15.87 6.03
CA TRP A 288 -22.82 -14.77 6.97
C TRP A 288 -23.80 -15.11 8.10
N LEU A 289 -23.31 -15.16 9.33
CA LEU A 289 -24.13 -15.34 10.53
C LEU A 289 -24.86 -14.03 10.82
N ASP A 290 -26.19 -14.10 10.94
CA ASP A 290 -27.04 -12.97 11.30
C ASP A 290 -26.58 -12.34 12.62
N PRO A 291 -26.08 -11.08 12.62
CA PRO A 291 -25.60 -10.43 13.83
C PRO A 291 -26.69 -10.11 14.85
N THR A 292 -27.95 -10.11 14.44
CA THR A 292 -29.08 -9.82 15.32
C THR A 292 -29.50 -11.05 16.16
N GLY A 293 -29.02 -12.23 15.78
CA GLY A 293 -29.34 -13.48 16.43
C GLY A 293 -28.53 -13.74 17.71
N PRO A 294 -29.03 -14.64 18.60
CA PRO A 294 -28.44 -14.87 19.93
C PRO A 294 -27.08 -15.55 19.90
N VAL A 295 -26.68 -16.17 18.76
CA VAL A 295 -25.43 -16.92 18.65
C VAL A 295 -24.26 -15.99 18.28
N PHE A 296 -24.53 -14.91 17.54
CA PHE A 296 -23.53 -13.98 17.07
C PHE A 296 -22.67 -13.40 18.21
N GLY A 297 -23.33 -12.87 19.27
CA GLY A 297 -22.60 -12.23 20.37
C GLY A 297 -21.64 -13.20 21.08
N ARG A 298 -22.02 -14.47 21.23
CA ARG A 298 -21.13 -15.49 21.83
C ARG A 298 -19.94 -15.82 20.97
N LEU A 299 -20.14 -15.93 19.64
CA LEU A 299 -19.03 -16.19 18.72
C LEU A 299 -18.10 -14.97 18.63
N ALA A 300 -18.65 -13.76 18.58
CA ALA A 300 -17.87 -12.52 18.61
C ALA A 300 -17.02 -12.42 19.89
N GLU A 301 -17.59 -12.75 21.06
CA GLU A 301 -16.84 -12.81 22.32
C GLU A 301 -15.68 -13.81 22.28
N ALA A 302 -15.92 -15.03 21.78
CA ALA A 302 -14.88 -16.05 21.62
C ALA A 302 -13.78 -15.58 20.67
N TYR A 303 -14.15 -14.99 19.53
CA TYR A 303 -13.22 -14.42 18.54
C TYR A 303 -12.34 -13.32 19.15
N TYR A 304 -12.95 -12.30 19.75
CA TYR A 304 -12.20 -11.18 20.34
C TYR A 304 -11.38 -11.58 21.56
N ARG A 305 -11.81 -12.58 22.32
CA ARG A 305 -11.01 -13.17 23.40
C ARG A 305 -9.74 -13.82 22.86
N ALA A 306 -9.84 -14.67 21.84
CA ALA A 306 -8.70 -15.32 21.20
C ALA A 306 -7.76 -14.28 20.54
N GLN A 307 -8.32 -13.29 19.85
CA GLN A 307 -7.56 -12.20 19.22
C GLN A 307 -6.76 -11.40 20.25
N ARG A 308 -7.39 -10.97 21.34
CA ARG A 308 -6.74 -10.17 22.40
C ARG A 308 -5.65 -10.96 23.10
N GLN A 309 -5.86 -12.24 23.35
CA GLN A 309 -4.86 -13.11 23.98
C GLN A 309 -3.61 -13.24 23.11
N ARG A 310 -3.78 -13.29 21.78
CA ARG A 310 -2.68 -13.52 20.83
C ARG A 310 -1.98 -12.23 20.42
N PHE A 311 -2.74 -11.21 20.04
CA PHE A 311 -2.21 -9.98 19.43
C PHE A 311 -2.11 -8.79 20.40
N GLY A 312 -2.69 -8.90 21.59
CA GLY A 312 -2.77 -7.82 22.56
C GLY A 312 -3.89 -6.81 22.27
N ALA A 313 -3.93 -5.72 23.01
CA ALA A 313 -4.96 -4.70 22.90
C ALA A 313 -4.73 -3.78 21.69
N THR A 314 -5.84 -3.34 21.09
CA THR A 314 -5.89 -2.22 20.15
C THR A 314 -7.21 -1.47 20.30
N SER A 315 -7.26 -0.26 19.75
CA SER A 315 -8.48 0.57 19.73
C SER A 315 -9.15 0.65 18.37
N MET A 316 -8.60 0.01 17.31
CA MET A 316 -9.11 0.12 15.95
C MET A 316 -9.26 -1.26 15.30
N PHE A 317 -10.43 -1.49 14.71
CA PHE A 317 -10.77 -2.76 14.08
C PHE A 317 -11.36 -2.54 12.70
N LYS A 318 -10.74 -3.17 11.68
CA LYS A 318 -11.17 -3.05 10.30
C LYS A 318 -12.05 -4.22 9.89
N MET A 319 -13.22 -3.94 9.34
CA MET A 319 -14.13 -4.93 8.78
C MET A 319 -15.17 -4.26 7.88
N ASP A 320 -15.66 -4.97 6.90
CA ASP A 320 -16.75 -4.56 6.02
C ASP A 320 -17.90 -5.55 6.17
N LEU A 321 -19.11 -5.06 6.49
CA LEU A 321 -20.24 -5.92 6.85
C LEU A 321 -20.65 -6.89 5.74
N LEU A 322 -20.67 -6.39 4.48
CA LEU A 322 -21.05 -7.13 3.27
C LEU A 322 -20.19 -6.62 2.11
N HIS A 323 -18.99 -7.17 1.94
CA HIS A 323 -18.06 -6.70 0.92
C HIS A 323 -18.44 -7.21 -0.48
N GLU A 324 -18.23 -6.39 -1.50
CA GLU A 324 -18.36 -6.69 -2.95
C GLU A 324 -19.42 -7.74 -3.33
N GLY A 325 -20.69 -7.34 -3.31
CA GLY A 325 -21.80 -8.22 -3.72
C GLY A 325 -22.23 -9.22 -2.64
N GLY A 326 -21.83 -9.04 -1.39
CA GLY A 326 -22.44 -9.72 -0.25
C GLY A 326 -23.91 -9.38 -0.15
N THR A 327 -24.73 -10.33 0.30
CA THR A 327 -26.18 -10.16 0.45
C THR A 327 -26.61 -10.21 1.90
N PRO A 328 -27.46 -9.27 2.37
CA PRO A 328 -28.04 -9.35 3.69
C PRO A 328 -29.16 -10.41 3.79
N GLY A 329 -29.65 -10.94 2.67
CA GLY A 329 -30.87 -11.79 2.67
C GLY A 329 -32.04 -11.08 3.32
N PRO A 330 -32.73 -11.72 4.28
CA PRO A 330 -33.85 -11.10 5.00
C PRO A 330 -33.42 -10.22 6.19
N VAL A 331 -32.11 -10.10 6.48
CA VAL A 331 -31.60 -9.39 7.67
C VAL A 331 -31.60 -7.89 7.42
N ASP A 332 -32.12 -7.12 8.37
CA ASP A 332 -32.06 -5.66 8.34
C ASP A 332 -30.62 -5.17 8.57
N VAL A 333 -30.07 -4.47 7.58
CA VAL A 333 -28.66 -4.04 7.56
C VAL A 333 -28.34 -3.07 8.71
N ALA A 334 -29.24 -2.17 9.06
CA ALA A 334 -29.03 -1.21 10.15
C ALA A 334 -28.97 -1.95 11.50
N SER A 335 -29.91 -2.85 11.75
CA SER A 335 -29.93 -3.68 12.95
C SER A 335 -28.69 -4.56 13.07
N ALA A 336 -28.26 -5.16 11.95
CA ALA A 336 -27.05 -5.99 11.88
C ALA A 336 -25.79 -5.17 12.19
N ALA A 337 -25.63 -4.01 11.56
CA ALA A 337 -24.50 -3.12 11.80
C ALA A 337 -24.43 -2.67 13.28
N GLY A 338 -25.58 -2.29 13.85
CA GLY A 338 -25.67 -1.96 15.27
C GLY A 338 -25.30 -3.14 16.20
N ALA A 339 -25.66 -4.37 15.83
CA ALA A 339 -25.30 -5.56 16.60
C ALA A 339 -23.80 -5.86 16.54
N VAL A 340 -23.19 -5.74 15.35
CA VAL A 340 -21.73 -5.86 15.16
C VAL A 340 -20.98 -4.81 16.00
N GLN A 341 -21.41 -3.55 15.94
CA GLN A 341 -20.77 -2.48 16.72
C GLN A 341 -20.91 -2.71 18.23
N ARG A 342 -22.08 -3.15 18.71
CA ARG A 342 -22.28 -3.49 20.14
C ARG A 342 -21.39 -4.65 20.59
N ALA A 343 -21.20 -5.67 19.76
CA ALA A 343 -20.31 -6.78 20.08
C ALA A 343 -18.83 -6.33 20.13
N LEU A 344 -18.43 -5.45 19.22
CA LEU A 344 -17.10 -4.83 19.25
C LEU A 344 -16.91 -3.97 20.52
N GLU A 345 -17.88 -3.11 20.85
CA GLU A 345 -17.83 -2.25 22.05
C GLU A 345 -17.80 -3.08 23.34
N ALA A 346 -18.56 -4.17 23.41
CA ALA A 346 -18.54 -5.07 24.57
C ALA A 346 -17.17 -5.73 24.77
N ALA A 347 -16.50 -6.09 23.69
CA ALA A 347 -15.17 -6.69 23.75
C ALA A 347 -14.04 -5.66 23.94
N HIS A 348 -14.19 -4.48 23.34
CA HIS A 348 -13.19 -3.42 23.30
C HIS A 348 -13.86 -2.04 23.49
N PRO A 349 -14.12 -1.64 24.73
CA PRO A 349 -14.79 -0.36 25.02
C PRO A 349 -14.05 0.82 24.39
N GLY A 350 -14.79 1.65 23.67
CA GLY A 350 -14.26 2.82 22.98
C GLY A 350 -13.59 2.53 21.63
N ALA A 351 -13.66 1.31 21.13
CA ALA A 351 -13.06 0.95 19.85
C ALA A 351 -13.67 1.70 18.67
N VAL A 352 -12.84 1.98 17.66
CA VAL A 352 -13.23 2.56 16.39
C VAL A 352 -13.38 1.43 15.36
N TRP A 353 -14.52 1.40 14.68
CA TRP A 353 -14.75 0.54 13.54
C TRP A 353 -14.24 1.23 12.26
N VAL A 354 -13.18 0.67 11.66
CA VAL A 354 -12.64 1.14 10.39
C VAL A 354 -13.34 0.41 9.24
N MET A 355 -13.87 1.16 8.26
CA MET A 355 -14.57 0.63 7.07
C MET A 355 -13.86 1.09 5.80
N LEU A 356 -13.74 0.20 4.80
CA LEU A 356 -13.23 0.61 3.50
C LEU A 356 -14.31 1.35 2.71
N GLY A 357 -14.00 2.57 2.29
CA GLY A 357 -14.80 3.33 1.35
C GLY A 357 -14.59 2.82 -0.08
N TRP A 358 -15.27 1.75 -0.48
CA TRP A 358 -15.12 1.11 -1.77
C TRP A 358 -16.47 0.89 -2.47
N GLN A 359 -16.59 1.21 -3.76
CA GLN A 359 -17.86 1.18 -4.48
C GLN A 359 -18.95 1.94 -3.70
N THR A 360 -20.03 1.29 -3.31
CA THR A 360 -21.13 1.85 -2.51
C THR A 360 -20.99 1.61 -1.01
N ASN A 361 -19.91 0.95 -0.56
CA ASN A 361 -19.64 0.69 0.85
C ASN A 361 -18.95 1.91 1.51
N PRO A 362 -19.26 2.24 2.78
CA PRO A 362 -20.48 1.84 3.51
C PRO A 362 -21.72 2.55 2.97
N GLY A 363 -22.83 1.80 2.86
CA GLY A 363 -24.12 2.35 2.46
C GLY A 363 -24.86 3.07 3.60
N ALA A 364 -25.84 3.92 3.24
CA ALA A 364 -26.61 4.71 4.21
C ALA A 364 -27.35 3.83 5.24
N ALA A 365 -27.86 2.67 4.85
CA ALA A 365 -28.53 1.74 5.76
C ALA A 365 -27.57 1.24 6.85
N LEU A 366 -26.34 0.87 6.52
CA LEU A 366 -25.31 0.48 7.48
C LEU A 366 -25.03 1.62 8.45
N LEU A 367 -24.74 2.81 7.94
CA LEU A 367 -24.38 3.98 8.74
C LEU A 367 -25.51 4.50 9.63
N SER A 368 -26.78 4.20 9.30
CA SER A 368 -27.94 4.54 10.15
C SER A 368 -28.03 3.65 11.39
N GLY A 369 -27.41 2.48 11.39
CA GLY A 369 -27.46 1.52 12.50
C GLY A 369 -26.34 1.66 13.52
N VAL A 370 -25.34 2.53 13.30
CA VAL A 370 -24.14 2.64 14.12
C VAL A 370 -23.97 4.02 14.77
N ASP A 371 -23.25 4.06 15.88
CA ASP A 371 -22.67 5.30 16.39
C ASP A 371 -21.52 5.73 15.47
N ARG A 372 -21.79 6.70 14.61
CA ARG A 372 -20.83 7.20 13.61
C ARG A 372 -19.62 7.90 14.22
N SER A 373 -19.69 8.36 15.47
CA SER A 373 -18.51 8.93 16.16
C SER A 373 -17.44 7.86 16.49
N ARG A 374 -17.81 6.59 16.38
CA ARG A 374 -16.96 5.40 16.56
C ARG A 374 -16.67 4.68 15.24
N VAL A 375 -16.82 5.38 14.13
CA VAL A 375 -16.50 4.88 12.79
C VAL A 375 -15.45 5.77 12.13
N LEU A 376 -14.52 5.17 11.41
CA LEU A 376 -13.61 5.83 10.48
C LEU A 376 -13.75 5.17 9.11
N ILE A 377 -14.11 5.93 8.09
CA ILE A 377 -14.14 5.42 6.71
C ILE A 377 -12.80 5.73 6.05
N VAL A 378 -12.01 4.72 5.68
CA VAL A 378 -10.81 4.89 4.86
C VAL A 378 -11.24 4.84 3.39
N ASP A 379 -11.25 6.00 2.72
CA ASP A 379 -11.84 6.10 1.39
C ASP A 379 -10.85 5.70 0.28
N GLY A 380 -11.03 4.55 -0.33
CA GLY A 380 -10.21 4.08 -1.46
C GLY A 380 -10.47 4.79 -2.80
N LEU A 381 -11.40 5.76 -2.85
CA LEU A 381 -11.84 6.40 -4.09
C LEU A 381 -11.66 7.93 -4.11
N SER A 382 -11.03 8.53 -3.09
CA SER A 382 -10.92 9.99 -2.98
C SER A 382 -10.20 10.64 -4.17
N ASP A 383 -9.29 9.93 -4.83
CA ASP A 383 -8.54 10.41 -5.99
C ASP A 383 -9.10 9.95 -7.34
N ARG A 384 -10.19 9.19 -7.33
CA ARG A 384 -10.87 8.73 -8.55
C ARG A 384 -12.08 9.60 -8.81
N TYR A 385 -12.64 9.50 -9.98
CA TYR A 385 -13.86 10.18 -10.44
C TYR A 385 -13.86 11.69 -10.21
N ASP A 386 -13.90 12.46 -11.27
CA ASP A 386 -13.99 13.91 -11.19
C ASP A 386 -15.29 14.30 -10.47
N GLY A 387 -15.16 15.19 -9.48
CA GLY A 387 -16.28 15.68 -8.67
C GLY A 387 -16.82 14.69 -7.63
N LEU A 388 -16.20 13.51 -7.42
CA LEU A 388 -16.61 12.60 -6.36
C LEU A 388 -16.28 13.21 -4.98
N ASP A 389 -17.33 13.46 -4.21
CA ASP A 389 -17.27 13.83 -2.80
C ASP A 389 -18.39 13.09 -2.07
N ARG A 390 -18.00 12.10 -1.27
CA ARG A 390 -18.95 11.20 -0.61
C ARG A 390 -19.32 11.63 0.81
N GLU A 391 -18.76 12.72 1.31
CA GLU A 391 -18.96 13.16 2.69
C GLU A 391 -20.45 13.32 3.03
N THR A 392 -21.24 13.94 2.13
CA THR A 392 -22.70 14.05 2.29
C THR A 392 -23.41 12.70 2.31
N GLN A 393 -22.97 11.74 1.47
CA GLN A 393 -23.56 10.39 1.43
C GLN A 393 -23.31 9.62 2.74
N TRP A 394 -22.20 9.91 3.42
CA TRP A 394 -21.84 9.33 4.71
C TRP A 394 -22.39 10.11 5.91
N GLY A 395 -23.18 11.19 5.66
CA GLY A 395 -23.86 11.97 6.69
C GLY A 395 -22.92 12.59 7.71
N GLY A 396 -21.73 13.03 7.29
CA GLY A 396 -20.71 13.61 8.19
C GLY A 396 -19.99 12.57 9.07
N THR A 397 -20.00 11.30 8.72
CA THR A 397 -19.16 10.28 9.38
C THR A 397 -17.68 10.59 9.14
N PRO A 398 -16.80 10.51 10.18
CA PRO A 398 -15.38 10.74 10.01
C PRO A 398 -14.77 9.86 8.91
N TYR A 399 -13.97 10.46 8.04
CA TYR A 399 -13.32 9.73 6.96
C TYR A 399 -11.88 10.18 6.73
N ALA A 400 -11.08 9.32 6.11
CA ALA A 400 -9.73 9.61 5.65
C ALA A 400 -9.71 9.70 4.12
N PHE A 401 -9.12 10.77 3.59
CA PHE A 401 -8.80 10.92 2.16
C PHE A 401 -7.84 9.81 1.76
N GLY A 402 -8.25 8.94 0.86
CA GLY A 402 -7.44 7.77 0.52
C GLY A 402 -7.23 7.59 -0.98
N ALA A 403 -6.21 6.80 -1.29
CA ALA A 403 -5.88 6.36 -2.64
C ALA A 403 -5.44 4.89 -2.63
N ILE A 404 -5.84 4.14 -3.66
CA ILE A 404 -5.39 2.77 -3.92
C ILE A 404 -4.50 2.78 -5.16
N PRO A 405 -3.20 3.02 -5.03
CA PRO A 405 -2.27 2.87 -6.14
C PRO A 405 -1.87 1.41 -6.32
N ASN A 406 -1.34 1.08 -7.49
CA ASN A 406 -0.74 -0.21 -7.81
C ASN A 406 -1.67 -1.41 -7.55
N PHE A 407 -2.86 -1.41 -8.18
CA PHE A 407 -3.80 -2.53 -8.11
C PHE A 407 -3.09 -3.86 -8.40
N GLY A 408 -3.37 -4.89 -7.58
CA GLY A 408 -2.70 -6.18 -7.69
C GLY A 408 -1.19 -6.16 -7.38
N GLY A 409 -0.65 -5.02 -6.97
CA GLY A 409 0.79 -4.80 -6.85
C GLY A 409 1.48 -4.61 -8.21
N HIS A 410 0.78 -4.02 -9.20
CA HIS A 410 1.34 -3.71 -10.51
C HIS A 410 2.62 -2.88 -10.38
N THR A 411 3.60 -3.15 -11.25
CA THR A 411 4.85 -2.39 -11.34
C THR A 411 4.70 -1.06 -12.09
N SER A 412 3.50 -0.69 -12.54
CA SER A 412 3.25 0.56 -13.25
C SER A 412 3.70 1.79 -12.47
N LEU A 413 4.54 2.62 -13.11
CA LEU A 413 5.08 3.85 -12.53
C LEU A 413 4.06 4.99 -12.63
N GLY A 414 3.75 5.65 -11.52
CA GLY A 414 2.93 6.85 -11.49
C GLY A 414 1.75 6.79 -10.52
N ALA A 415 1.13 7.95 -10.29
CA ALA A 415 -0.01 8.13 -9.39
C ALA A 415 -0.74 9.46 -9.67
N ASN A 416 -1.96 9.62 -9.12
CA ASN A 416 -2.79 10.82 -9.25
C ASN A 416 -2.34 12.00 -8.36
N THR A 417 -1.03 12.30 -8.35
CA THR A 417 -0.48 13.31 -7.42
C THR A 417 -1.09 14.70 -7.60
N GLY A 418 -1.50 15.08 -8.81
CA GLY A 418 -2.21 16.33 -9.06
C GLY A 418 -3.57 16.41 -8.38
N VAL A 419 -4.28 15.29 -8.32
CA VAL A 419 -5.56 15.18 -7.60
C VAL A 419 -5.33 15.23 -6.09
N TRP A 420 -4.35 14.51 -5.59
CA TRP A 420 -4.05 14.49 -4.15
C TRP A 420 -3.74 15.88 -3.59
N THR A 421 -2.81 16.58 -4.23
CA THR A 421 -2.38 17.93 -3.78
C THR A 421 -3.46 18.99 -3.93
N SER A 422 -4.38 18.84 -4.87
CA SER A 422 -5.47 19.79 -5.07
C SER A 422 -6.69 19.52 -4.19
N ARG A 423 -7.07 18.23 -3.98
CA ARG A 423 -8.30 17.86 -3.28
C ARG A 423 -8.16 17.81 -1.77
N PHE A 424 -7.09 17.21 -1.24
CA PHE A 424 -6.96 16.98 0.19
C PHE A 424 -7.17 18.26 1.01
N HIS A 425 -6.37 19.28 0.77
CA HIS A 425 -6.48 20.53 1.51
C HIS A 425 -7.79 21.29 1.21
N ALA A 426 -8.31 21.21 -0.01
CA ALA A 426 -9.60 21.79 -0.35
C ALA A 426 -10.75 21.13 0.42
N TRP A 427 -10.72 19.80 0.58
CA TRP A 427 -11.75 19.10 1.36
C TRP A 427 -11.59 19.33 2.86
N LEU A 428 -10.34 19.36 3.35
CA LEU A 428 -10.07 19.67 4.77
C LEU A 428 -10.54 21.07 5.17
N ALA A 429 -10.46 22.03 4.25
CA ALA A 429 -10.85 23.43 4.47
C ALA A 429 -12.36 23.70 4.33
N LYS A 430 -13.20 22.69 4.00
CA LYS A 430 -14.65 22.88 3.94
C LYS A 430 -15.21 23.26 5.31
N PRO A 431 -16.23 24.12 5.38
CA PRO A 431 -16.98 24.30 6.61
C PRO A 431 -17.54 22.94 7.11
N ASP A 432 -17.35 22.65 8.38
CA ASP A 432 -17.83 21.43 9.04
C ASP A 432 -17.35 20.12 8.36
N SER A 433 -16.15 20.13 7.77
CA SER A 433 -15.57 18.95 7.13
C SER A 433 -15.46 17.78 8.11
N ALA A 434 -15.92 16.62 7.69
CA ALA A 434 -15.74 15.36 8.40
C ALA A 434 -14.39 14.66 8.05
N LEU A 435 -13.56 15.29 7.22
CA LEU A 435 -12.24 14.76 6.87
C LEU A 435 -11.33 14.76 8.10
N ALA A 436 -11.01 13.56 8.58
CA ALA A 436 -10.25 13.33 9.82
C ALA A 436 -8.87 12.73 9.59
N GLY A 437 -8.53 12.35 8.35
CA GLY A 437 -7.29 11.65 8.07
C GLY A 437 -6.88 11.56 6.61
N ILE A 438 -5.72 10.89 6.41
CA ILE A 438 -5.28 10.34 5.13
C ILE A 438 -5.20 8.82 5.23
N ALA A 439 -5.36 8.11 4.10
CA ALA A 439 -5.23 6.65 4.02
C ALA A 439 -4.48 6.25 2.75
N TYR A 440 -3.23 5.84 2.89
CA TYR A 440 -2.46 5.27 1.79
C TYR A 440 -2.71 3.77 1.72
N LEU A 441 -3.42 3.33 0.69
CA LEU A 441 -4.00 2.00 0.58
C LEU A 441 -3.46 1.22 -0.64
N PRO A 442 -2.13 1.04 -0.81
CA PRO A 442 -1.60 0.28 -1.94
C PRO A 442 -2.08 -1.18 -1.85
N GLU A 443 -2.39 -1.79 -2.98
CA GLU A 443 -2.61 -3.24 -3.04
C GLU A 443 -1.29 -4.02 -3.06
N GLY A 444 -0.16 -3.36 -3.24
CA GLY A 444 1.16 -3.95 -3.11
C GLY A 444 2.19 -2.90 -2.73
N THR A 445 2.98 -3.23 -1.74
CA THR A 445 4.09 -2.40 -1.24
C THR A 445 5.37 -2.60 -2.03
N GLY A 446 6.36 -1.72 -1.84
CA GLY A 446 7.69 -1.85 -2.44
C GLY A 446 7.82 -1.29 -3.85
N GLY A 447 6.89 -0.44 -4.30
CA GLY A 447 6.95 0.31 -5.56
C GLY A 447 6.51 1.75 -5.39
N ASN A 448 6.73 2.57 -6.43
CA ASN A 448 6.18 3.92 -6.56
C ASN A 448 6.55 4.88 -5.39
N PRO A 449 7.85 5.03 -5.04
CA PRO A 449 8.29 5.72 -3.82
C PRO A 449 7.81 7.17 -3.74
N ALA A 450 7.87 7.92 -4.84
CA ALA A 450 7.40 9.31 -4.85
C ALA A 450 5.90 9.44 -4.54
N ALA A 451 5.09 8.42 -4.85
CA ALA A 451 3.68 8.40 -4.50
C ALA A 451 3.48 8.26 -2.99
N PHE A 452 4.20 7.35 -2.35
CA PHE A 452 4.13 7.16 -0.89
C PHE A 452 4.58 8.41 -0.15
N ASP A 453 5.77 8.94 -0.49
CA ASP A 453 6.35 10.11 0.18
C ASP A 453 5.43 11.33 0.09
N LEU A 454 4.97 11.66 -1.13
CA LEU A 454 4.07 12.80 -1.31
C LEU A 454 2.74 12.64 -0.57
N PHE A 455 2.15 11.43 -0.62
CA PHE A 455 0.86 11.19 0.02
C PHE A 455 0.96 11.30 1.54
N ALA A 456 1.99 10.68 2.13
CA ALA A 456 2.24 10.75 3.57
C ALA A 456 2.53 12.19 4.06
N GLU A 457 3.24 12.97 3.25
CA GLU A 457 3.58 14.37 3.56
C GLU A 457 2.35 15.28 3.61
N LEU A 458 1.25 14.97 2.88
CA LEU A 458 0.03 15.81 2.88
C LEU A 458 -0.49 16.12 4.29
N ALA A 459 -0.46 15.15 5.19
CA ALA A 459 -0.93 15.29 6.56
C ALA A 459 -0.07 16.22 7.44
N TRP A 460 1.13 16.59 6.99
CA TRP A 460 2.09 17.44 7.71
C TRP A 460 2.29 18.80 7.06
N GLN A 461 1.63 19.06 5.93
CA GLN A 461 1.64 20.35 5.25
C GLN A 461 0.47 21.22 5.73
N PRO A 462 0.73 22.49 6.09
CA PRO A 462 -0.34 23.38 6.58
C PRO A 462 -1.28 23.89 5.49
N GLY A 463 -0.97 23.63 4.23
CA GLY A 463 -1.72 24.07 3.06
C GLY A 463 -1.34 23.32 1.79
N PRO A 464 -1.91 23.71 0.64
CA PRO A 464 -1.69 23.05 -0.65
C PRO A 464 -0.20 22.90 -1.00
N VAL A 465 0.17 21.75 -1.53
CA VAL A 465 1.54 21.44 -1.95
C VAL A 465 1.75 21.88 -3.40
N ASP A 466 2.76 22.73 -3.64
CA ASP A 466 3.23 23.01 -5.00
C ASP A 466 4.00 21.77 -5.52
N ARG A 467 3.42 21.10 -6.51
CA ARG A 467 3.98 19.86 -7.06
C ARG A 467 5.33 20.09 -7.77
N GLN A 468 5.52 21.23 -8.43
CA GLN A 468 6.77 21.49 -9.14
C GLN A 468 7.91 21.68 -8.15
N GLU A 469 7.72 22.47 -7.11
CA GLU A 469 8.68 22.65 -6.03
C GLU A 469 8.95 21.35 -5.29
N TRP A 470 7.88 20.59 -5.01
CA TRP A 470 8.00 19.30 -4.31
C TRP A 470 8.84 18.28 -5.11
N PHE A 471 8.55 18.08 -6.41
CA PHE A 471 9.30 17.14 -7.25
C PHE A 471 10.74 17.59 -7.48
N ALA A 472 11.03 18.89 -7.56
CA ALA A 472 12.38 19.40 -7.64
C ALA A 472 13.19 19.14 -6.35
N ALA A 473 12.58 19.35 -5.18
CA ALA A 473 13.16 19.02 -3.89
C ALA A 473 13.33 17.51 -3.70
N TYR A 474 12.34 16.73 -4.14
CA TYR A 474 12.39 15.26 -4.10
C TYR A 474 13.56 14.72 -4.94
N ALA A 475 13.76 15.21 -6.16
CA ALA A 475 14.87 14.80 -7.01
C ALA A 475 16.24 14.96 -6.32
N ALA A 476 16.42 16.05 -5.58
CA ALA A 476 17.67 16.33 -4.86
C ALA A 476 17.86 15.36 -3.68
N ARG A 477 16.87 15.23 -2.79
CA ARG A 477 16.98 14.35 -1.61
C ARG A 477 17.01 12.88 -1.98
N ARG A 478 16.25 12.48 -3.00
CA ARG A 478 16.15 11.10 -3.46
C ARG A 478 17.50 10.50 -3.84
N TYR A 479 18.43 11.31 -4.39
CA TYR A 479 19.77 10.87 -4.75
C TYR A 479 20.86 11.43 -3.83
N GLY A 480 20.49 12.18 -2.80
CA GLY A 480 21.43 12.73 -1.82
C GLY A 480 22.30 13.86 -2.34
N GLY A 481 21.78 14.66 -3.28
CA GLY A 481 22.45 15.85 -3.80
C GLY A 481 21.71 16.48 -4.98
N ALA A 482 21.81 17.80 -5.10
CA ALA A 482 21.22 18.53 -6.23
C ALA A 482 21.94 18.19 -7.53
N ASP A 483 21.16 17.87 -8.56
CA ASP A 483 21.67 17.57 -9.91
C ASP A 483 20.65 18.06 -10.95
N PRO A 484 21.06 18.83 -11.97
CA PRO A 484 20.14 19.39 -12.95
C PRO A 484 19.47 18.32 -13.83
N HIS A 485 20.11 17.19 -14.05
CA HIS A 485 19.56 16.09 -14.83
C HIS A 485 18.56 15.28 -13.98
N ALA A 486 18.84 15.07 -12.69
CA ALA A 486 17.87 14.50 -11.77
C ALA A 486 16.60 15.36 -11.69
N ALA A 487 16.74 16.67 -11.54
CA ALA A 487 15.61 17.60 -11.53
C ALA A 487 14.82 17.57 -12.85
N ALA A 488 15.51 17.54 -14.00
CA ALA A 488 14.86 17.45 -15.30
C ALA A 488 14.13 16.11 -15.50
N ALA A 489 14.69 15.00 -15.02
CA ALA A 489 14.06 13.69 -15.08
C ALA A 489 12.76 13.67 -14.27
N TRP A 490 12.80 14.10 -13.02
CA TRP A 490 11.63 14.14 -12.14
C TRP A 490 10.56 15.15 -12.60
N GLU A 491 10.96 16.24 -13.27
CA GLU A 491 10.00 17.12 -13.94
C GLU A 491 9.26 16.41 -15.08
N GLN A 492 9.95 15.60 -15.90
CA GLN A 492 9.28 14.79 -16.92
C GLN A 492 8.33 13.74 -16.29
N LEU A 493 8.72 13.09 -15.21
CA LEU A 493 7.88 12.15 -14.49
C LEU A 493 6.65 12.83 -13.87
N ARG A 494 6.81 14.05 -13.33
CA ARG A 494 5.71 14.87 -12.80
C ARG A 494 4.69 15.24 -13.90
N LEU A 495 5.16 15.55 -15.09
CA LEU A 495 4.30 15.91 -16.23
C LEU A 495 3.67 14.68 -16.91
N GLY A 496 4.27 13.52 -16.76
CA GLY A 496 3.83 12.24 -17.31
C GLY A 496 3.10 11.38 -16.28
N PRO A 497 3.70 10.29 -15.80
CA PRO A 497 3.04 9.28 -14.97
C PRO A 497 2.55 9.80 -13.61
N TYR A 498 3.16 10.83 -13.06
CA TYR A 498 2.73 11.47 -11.81
C TYR A 498 1.84 12.71 -12.03
N SER A 499 1.26 12.88 -13.19
CA SER A 499 0.31 13.98 -13.45
C SER A 499 -1.04 13.75 -12.74
N GLY A 500 -1.99 14.58 -12.94
CA GLY A 500 -3.37 14.32 -12.52
C GLY A 500 -4.05 13.41 -13.53
N LEU A 501 -4.02 12.13 -13.32
CA LEU A 501 -4.66 11.13 -14.18
C LEU A 501 -6.18 11.12 -13.89
N SER A 502 -6.92 12.11 -14.39
CA SER A 502 -8.35 12.24 -14.17
C SER A 502 -9.15 11.01 -14.60
N GLY A 503 -10.35 10.86 -14.06
CA GLY A 503 -11.31 9.83 -14.42
C GLY A 503 -11.41 8.72 -13.38
N THR A 504 -11.53 7.47 -13.84
CA THR A 504 -11.92 6.33 -12.99
C THR A 504 -10.77 5.55 -12.37
N TRP A 505 -9.52 5.96 -12.57
CA TRP A 505 -8.35 5.18 -12.21
C TRP A 505 -7.35 5.98 -11.37
N SER A 506 -6.79 5.31 -10.34
CA SER A 506 -5.72 5.85 -9.49
C SER A 506 -4.32 5.57 -10.04
N GLU A 507 -4.20 4.73 -11.05
CA GLU A 507 -2.93 4.28 -11.61
C GLU A 507 -2.87 4.45 -13.13
N PRO A 508 -1.67 4.44 -13.73
CA PRO A 508 -1.46 4.32 -15.17
C PRO A 508 -1.90 2.97 -15.74
N GLN A 509 -1.76 2.80 -17.04
CA GLN A 509 -1.98 1.54 -17.74
C GLN A 509 -0.92 0.48 -17.37
N ASP A 510 -1.32 -0.79 -17.36
CA ASP A 510 -0.41 -1.92 -17.20
C ASP A 510 0.37 -2.25 -18.49
N SER A 511 1.34 -3.15 -18.38
CA SER A 511 2.18 -3.61 -19.47
C SER A 511 1.42 -4.49 -20.46
N LEU A 512 1.73 -4.38 -21.77
CA LEU A 512 1.28 -5.36 -22.76
C LEU A 512 2.18 -6.60 -22.83
N PHE A 513 3.42 -6.52 -22.37
CA PHE A 513 4.26 -7.71 -22.26
C PHE A 513 3.68 -8.73 -21.30
N THR A 514 3.06 -8.27 -20.21
CA THR A 514 2.43 -9.15 -19.21
C THR A 514 1.03 -9.63 -19.61
N ALA A 515 0.45 -9.05 -20.66
CA ALA A 515 -0.89 -9.39 -21.11
C ALA A 515 -0.94 -10.78 -21.75
N ARG A 516 -2.09 -11.46 -21.61
CA ARG A 516 -2.38 -12.64 -22.42
C ARG A 516 -2.38 -12.27 -23.90
N PRO A 517 -1.62 -13.00 -24.75
CA PRO A 517 -1.38 -12.59 -26.13
C PRO A 517 -2.63 -12.45 -27.00
N SER A 518 -2.75 -11.32 -27.65
CA SER A 518 -3.73 -11.03 -28.69
C SER A 518 -3.25 -9.81 -29.49
N LEU A 519 -3.44 -9.79 -30.80
CA LEU A 519 -3.17 -8.61 -31.65
C LEU A 519 -4.02 -7.39 -31.27
N THR A 520 -5.04 -7.58 -30.44
CA THR A 520 -5.92 -6.51 -29.92
C THR A 520 -5.79 -6.32 -28.41
N ALA A 521 -4.76 -6.89 -27.79
CA ALA A 521 -4.50 -6.68 -26.35
C ALA A 521 -4.33 -5.19 -26.07
N SER A 522 -5.03 -4.71 -25.05
CA SER A 522 -4.99 -3.31 -24.59
C SER A 522 -4.70 -3.18 -23.10
N ARG A 523 -4.70 -4.29 -22.36
CA ARG A 523 -4.40 -4.40 -20.93
C ARG A 523 -4.12 -5.87 -20.57
N ALA A 524 -3.44 -6.10 -19.47
CA ALA A 524 -3.25 -7.43 -18.89
C ALA A 524 -4.39 -7.78 -17.93
N ALA A 525 -4.58 -7.00 -16.87
CA ALA A 525 -5.67 -7.20 -15.93
C ALA A 525 -6.99 -6.65 -16.46
N ARG A 526 -8.10 -7.35 -16.18
CA ARG A 526 -9.43 -7.02 -16.69
C ARG A 526 -9.88 -5.59 -16.37
N TRP A 527 -9.48 -5.07 -15.24
CA TRP A 527 -9.94 -3.77 -14.73
C TRP A 527 -8.89 -2.66 -14.86
N SER A 528 -7.74 -2.92 -15.48
CA SER A 528 -6.74 -1.89 -15.76
C SER A 528 -7.16 -0.96 -16.91
N PRO A 529 -6.61 0.27 -16.99
CA PRO A 529 -6.83 1.18 -18.09
C PRO A 529 -6.41 0.57 -19.44
N THR A 530 -7.26 0.74 -20.46
CA THR A 530 -7.00 0.22 -21.81
C THR A 530 -6.16 1.14 -22.68
N ALA A 531 -6.13 2.43 -22.35
CA ALA A 531 -5.42 3.47 -23.10
C ALA A 531 -4.22 3.99 -22.32
N MET A 532 -3.26 4.58 -23.03
CA MET A 532 -2.21 5.41 -22.44
C MET A 532 -2.84 6.57 -21.67
N ARG A 533 -2.37 6.80 -20.46
CA ARG A 533 -2.91 7.81 -19.56
C ARG A 533 -2.07 9.07 -19.48
N TYR A 534 -0.91 9.07 -20.10
CA TYR A 534 0.02 10.19 -20.18
C TYR A 534 0.83 10.11 -21.48
N ASP A 535 1.56 11.17 -21.81
CA ASP A 535 2.46 11.17 -22.95
C ASP A 535 3.69 10.26 -22.68
N PRO A 536 3.84 9.13 -23.40
CA PRO A 536 4.95 8.18 -23.18
C PRO A 536 6.32 8.80 -23.36
N ASP A 537 6.46 9.83 -24.21
CA ASP A 537 7.73 10.50 -24.45
C ASP A 537 8.29 11.17 -23.18
N THR A 538 7.43 11.46 -22.18
CA THR A 538 7.88 11.98 -20.89
C THR A 538 8.77 10.97 -20.16
N VAL A 539 8.44 9.69 -20.20
CA VAL A 539 9.24 8.63 -19.56
C VAL A 539 10.56 8.40 -20.32
N GLU A 540 10.53 8.43 -21.65
CA GLU A 540 11.76 8.31 -22.47
C GLU A 540 12.71 9.49 -22.20
N ARG A 541 12.17 10.72 -22.11
CA ARG A 541 12.97 11.91 -21.74
C ARG A 541 13.49 11.83 -20.31
N ALA A 542 12.69 11.32 -19.37
CA ALA A 542 13.14 11.10 -17.99
C ALA A 542 14.31 10.11 -17.94
N LEU A 543 14.22 9.00 -18.66
CA LEU A 543 15.32 8.02 -18.76
C LEU A 543 16.60 8.65 -19.33
N ALA A 544 16.47 9.42 -20.43
CA ALA A 544 17.61 10.11 -21.03
C ALA A 544 18.31 11.05 -20.05
N GLU A 545 17.55 11.76 -19.21
CA GLU A 545 18.09 12.65 -18.19
C GLU A 545 18.69 11.87 -17.00
N LEU A 546 18.04 10.81 -16.52
CA LEU A 546 18.60 9.95 -15.46
C LEU A 546 19.97 9.40 -15.83
N LEU A 547 20.17 8.98 -17.06
CA LEU A 547 21.47 8.48 -17.55
C LEU A 547 22.57 9.55 -17.59
N ARG A 548 22.23 10.83 -17.41
CA ARG A 548 23.16 11.96 -17.35
C ARG A 548 23.46 12.46 -15.94
N VAL A 549 22.75 11.99 -14.94
CA VAL A 549 22.98 12.30 -13.52
C VAL A 549 24.44 12.08 -13.16
N ALA A 550 25.01 12.92 -12.30
CA ALA A 550 26.41 12.86 -11.92
C ALA A 550 26.80 11.48 -11.34
N PRO A 551 27.94 10.89 -11.75
CA PRO A 551 28.34 9.55 -11.33
C PRO A 551 28.33 9.31 -9.82
N ALA A 552 28.65 10.35 -9.03
CA ALA A 552 28.64 10.25 -7.57
C ALA A 552 27.25 10.00 -6.95
N LEU A 553 26.18 10.39 -7.63
CA LEU A 553 24.79 10.16 -7.19
C LEU A 553 24.23 8.82 -7.68
N ARG A 554 24.79 8.26 -8.75
CA ARG A 554 24.35 6.97 -9.34
C ARG A 554 24.66 5.76 -8.46
N THR A 555 25.43 5.94 -7.39
CA THR A 555 25.80 4.88 -6.46
C THR A 555 24.78 4.65 -5.37
N THR A 556 23.79 5.55 -5.20
CA THR A 556 22.73 5.40 -4.21
C THR A 556 21.75 4.29 -4.59
N ASP A 557 21.20 3.61 -3.57
CA ASP A 557 20.22 2.55 -3.78
C ASP A 557 18.95 3.10 -4.45
N ALA A 558 18.52 4.30 -4.08
CA ALA A 558 17.38 4.97 -4.68
C ALA A 558 17.57 5.23 -6.18
N TYR A 559 18.75 5.76 -6.60
CA TYR A 559 19.01 5.97 -8.02
C TYR A 559 19.03 4.65 -8.83
N ARG A 560 19.64 3.59 -8.26
CA ARG A 560 19.72 2.28 -8.93
C ARG A 560 18.34 1.68 -9.12
N PHE A 561 17.45 1.80 -8.14
CA PHE A 561 16.05 1.43 -8.28
C PHE A 561 15.34 2.26 -9.35
N ASP A 562 15.39 3.58 -9.23
CA ASP A 562 14.64 4.49 -10.11
C ASP A 562 15.05 4.36 -11.59
N VAL A 563 16.34 4.16 -11.88
CA VAL A 563 16.80 3.98 -13.27
C VAL A 563 16.28 2.68 -13.88
N VAL A 564 16.16 1.59 -13.10
CA VAL A 564 15.54 0.34 -13.54
C VAL A 564 14.05 0.55 -13.77
N ASP A 565 13.35 1.16 -12.82
CA ASP A 565 11.91 1.34 -12.89
C ASP A 565 11.47 2.25 -14.04
N VAL A 566 12.19 3.35 -14.29
CA VAL A 566 11.91 4.26 -15.41
C VAL A 566 12.26 3.60 -16.75
N ALA A 567 13.38 2.87 -16.86
CA ALA A 567 13.73 2.15 -18.08
C ALA A 567 12.73 1.02 -18.39
N ARG A 568 12.30 0.26 -17.38
CA ARG A 568 11.23 -0.75 -17.49
C ARG A 568 9.94 -0.11 -18.01
N GLN A 569 9.52 1.03 -17.45
CA GLN A 569 8.31 1.72 -17.88
C GLN A 569 8.42 2.25 -19.31
N ALA A 570 9.59 2.69 -19.75
CA ALA A 570 9.82 3.12 -21.14
C ALA A 570 9.64 1.96 -22.12
N LEU A 571 10.18 0.77 -21.84
CA LEU A 571 9.94 -0.43 -22.64
C LEU A 571 8.46 -0.83 -22.64
N THR A 572 7.79 -0.80 -21.49
CA THR A 572 6.35 -1.05 -21.36
C THR A 572 5.52 -0.13 -22.25
N ASN A 573 5.86 1.15 -22.29
CA ASN A 573 5.19 2.12 -23.14
C ASN A 573 5.43 1.81 -24.63
N ARG A 574 6.63 1.37 -25.00
CA ARG A 574 6.98 0.98 -26.38
C ARG A 574 6.15 -0.19 -26.90
N ALA A 575 5.86 -1.19 -26.04
CA ALA A 575 5.02 -2.34 -26.41
C ALA A 575 3.65 -1.89 -26.97
N ARG A 576 3.08 -0.82 -26.41
CA ARG A 576 1.79 -0.26 -26.87
C ARG A 576 1.89 0.41 -28.26
N VAL A 577 3.06 0.81 -28.69
CA VAL A 577 3.33 1.33 -30.04
C VAL A 577 3.64 0.18 -31.01
N LEU A 578 4.33 -0.86 -30.53
CA LEU A 578 4.80 -1.97 -31.37
C LEU A 578 3.68 -2.95 -31.74
N LEU A 579 2.82 -3.31 -30.81
CA LEU A 579 1.74 -4.28 -31.05
C LEU A 579 0.77 -3.89 -32.16
N PRO A 580 0.30 -2.65 -32.31
CA PRO A 580 -0.53 -2.23 -33.44
C PRO A 580 0.20 -2.33 -34.80
N ARG A 581 1.52 -2.15 -34.85
CA ARG A 581 2.33 -2.32 -36.06
C ARG A 581 2.43 -3.80 -36.43
N ILE A 582 2.66 -4.68 -35.45
CA ILE A 582 2.65 -6.13 -35.65
C ILE A 582 1.29 -6.56 -36.22
N LYS A 583 0.19 -6.10 -35.60
CA LYS A 583 -1.17 -6.35 -36.09
C LYS A 583 -1.37 -5.92 -37.53
N SER A 584 -0.99 -4.70 -37.88
CA SER A 584 -1.13 -4.15 -39.24
C SER A 584 -0.32 -4.93 -40.27
N ALA A 585 0.90 -5.39 -39.91
CA ALA A 585 1.72 -6.22 -40.78
C ALA A 585 1.09 -7.61 -41.01
N TYR A 586 0.54 -8.21 -39.95
CA TYR A 586 -0.16 -9.48 -40.03
C TYR A 586 -1.41 -9.40 -40.90
N GLU A 587 -2.29 -8.44 -40.64
CA GLU A 587 -3.54 -8.24 -41.41
C GLU A 587 -3.31 -7.89 -42.87
N ALA A 588 -2.16 -7.25 -43.17
CA ALA A 588 -1.78 -6.95 -44.57
C ALA A 588 -1.03 -8.10 -45.26
N GLY A 589 -0.82 -9.25 -44.61
CA GLY A 589 -0.09 -10.40 -45.16
C GLY A 589 1.40 -10.13 -45.41
N LYS A 590 2.02 -9.12 -44.74
CA LYS A 590 3.40 -8.71 -44.93
C LYS A 590 4.35 -9.52 -44.06
N LEU A 591 4.61 -10.78 -44.46
CA LEU A 591 5.35 -11.76 -43.67
C LEU A 591 6.68 -11.24 -43.14
N GLU A 592 7.54 -10.67 -43.97
CA GLU A 592 8.88 -10.22 -43.55
C GLU A 592 8.82 -9.01 -42.60
N THR A 593 7.85 -8.10 -42.83
CA THR A 593 7.61 -6.98 -41.90
C THR A 593 7.09 -7.50 -40.54
N PHE A 594 6.16 -8.45 -40.56
CA PHE A 594 5.65 -9.12 -39.37
C PHE A 594 6.80 -9.76 -38.57
N ARG A 595 7.61 -10.58 -39.22
CA ARG A 595 8.77 -11.24 -38.61
C ARG A 595 9.78 -10.25 -38.01
N SER A 596 10.04 -9.15 -38.72
CA SER A 596 10.94 -8.10 -38.21
C SER A 596 10.40 -7.45 -36.92
N LEU A 597 9.12 -7.10 -36.88
CA LEU A 597 8.49 -6.48 -35.70
C LEU A 597 8.37 -7.47 -34.54
N VAL A 598 8.14 -8.76 -34.82
CA VAL A 598 8.14 -9.79 -33.79
C VAL A 598 9.52 -9.97 -33.18
N ARG A 599 10.61 -9.90 -33.98
CA ARG A 599 11.96 -9.91 -33.44
C ARG A 599 12.25 -8.68 -32.55
N GLU A 600 11.73 -7.52 -32.90
CA GLU A 600 11.83 -6.32 -32.03
C GLU A 600 11.11 -6.56 -30.71
N TRP A 601 9.90 -7.11 -30.73
CA TRP A 601 9.13 -7.46 -29.51
C TRP A 601 9.89 -8.43 -28.60
N SER A 602 10.40 -9.53 -29.15
CA SER A 602 11.15 -10.52 -28.39
C SER A 602 12.47 -9.98 -27.83
N ALA A 603 13.14 -9.09 -28.58
CA ALA A 603 14.35 -8.43 -28.08
C ALA A 603 14.04 -7.45 -26.92
N ASP A 604 12.91 -6.76 -26.97
CA ASP A 604 12.45 -5.90 -25.87
C ASP A 604 12.12 -6.72 -24.62
N GLU A 605 11.46 -7.90 -24.75
CA GLU A 605 11.19 -8.81 -23.62
C GLU A 605 12.47 -9.35 -23.00
N GLU A 606 13.45 -9.74 -23.82
CA GLU A 606 14.76 -10.20 -23.34
C GLU A 606 15.50 -9.08 -22.58
N LEU A 607 15.50 -7.87 -23.15
CA LEU A 607 16.14 -6.73 -22.51
C LEU A 607 15.42 -6.33 -21.22
N LEU A 608 14.08 -6.37 -21.21
CA LEU A 608 13.27 -6.15 -20.00
C LEU A 608 13.64 -7.15 -18.90
N SER A 609 13.71 -8.46 -19.20
CA SER A 609 14.08 -9.48 -18.22
C SER A 609 15.47 -9.23 -17.64
N ARG A 610 16.45 -8.91 -18.47
CA ARG A 610 17.82 -8.58 -18.01
C ARG A 610 17.84 -7.32 -17.15
N LEU A 611 17.11 -6.29 -17.54
CA LEU A 611 17.02 -5.03 -16.81
C LEU A 611 16.43 -5.24 -15.40
N VAL A 612 15.23 -5.85 -15.31
CA VAL A 612 14.56 -6.08 -14.02
C VAL A 612 15.30 -7.10 -13.17
N GLY A 613 16.04 -8.04 -13.79
CA GLY A 613 16.95 -8.96 -13.12
C GLY A 613 18.14 -8.30 -12.42
N SER A 614 18.39 -7.02 -12.66
CA SER A 614 19.49 -6.26 -12.06
C SER A 614 19.14 -5.56 -10.74
N ASP A 615 17.87 -5.65 -10.27
CA ASP A 615 17.45 -5.15 -8.97
C ASP A 615 16.63 -6.20 -8.23
N ARG A 616 16.97 -6.46 -6.95
CA ARG A 616 16.35 -7.50 -6.13
C ARG A 616 14.84 -7.34 -5.96
N ARG A 617 14.32 -6.12 -6.07
CA ARG A 617 12.89 -5.76 -5.89
C ARG A 617 12.03 -6.20 -7.08
N PHE A 618 12.65 -6.56 -8.19
CA PHE A 618 11.99 -7.09 -9.38
C PHE A 618 12.31 -8.57 -9.64
N LEU A 619 12.68 -9.34 -8.60
CA LEU A 619 12.97 -10.77 -8.72
C LEU A 619 11.79 -11.63 -8.22
N LEU A 620 11.42 -12.63 -9.00
CA LEU A 620 10.45 -13.66 -8.59
C LEU A 620 11.00 -14.60 -7.50
N GLY A 621 12.33 -14.83 -7.52
CA GLY A 621 12.99 -15.80 -6.62
C GLY A 621 12.72 -15.54 -5.14
N PRO A 622 12.87 -14.33 -4.58
CA PRO A 622 12.60 -14.03 -3.18
C PRO A 622 11.16 -14.35 -2.77
N TRP A 623 10.16 -14.03 -3.61
CA TRP A 623 8.74 -14.31 -3.38
C TRP A 623 8.47 -15.81 -3.23
N LEU A 624 8.97 -16.63 -4.15
CA LEU A 624 8.80 -18.07 -4.11
C LEU A 624 9.63 -18.75 -2.99
N ALA A 625 10.83 -18.25 -2.72
CA ALA A 625 11.66 -18.72 -1.60
C ALA A 625 10.96 -18.45 -0.26
N GLY A 626 10.37 -17.26 -0.10
CA GLY A 626 9.54 -16.91 1.04
C GLY A 626 8.39 -17.90 1.23
N ALA A 627 7.62 -18.17 0.17
CA ALA A 627 6.51 -19.10 0.23
C ALA A 627 6.94 -20.50 0.70
N ARG A 628 8.02 -21.05 0.13
CA ARG A 628 8.56 -22.35 0.54
C ARG A 628 9.07 -22.37 1.98
N ALA A 629 9.62 -21.24 2.46
CA ALA A 629 10.17 -21.15 3.82
C ALA A 629 9.09 -21.28 4.91
N TRP A 630 7.84 -20.97 4.61
CA TRP A 630 6.71 -21.13 5.53
C TRP A 630 6.16 -22.55 5.62
N GLY A 631 6.43 -23.42 4.63
CA GLY A 631 5.93 -24.81 4.62
C GLY A 631 6.71 -25.72 5.58
N GLY A 632 5.98 -26.40 6.48
CA GLY A 632 6.54 -27.33 7.46
C GLY A 632 7.00 -28.66 6.86
N ASP A 633 6.37 -29.10 5.77
CA ASP A 633 6.70 -30.33 5.06
C ASP A 633 6.74 -30.11 3.53
N PRO A 634 7.23 -31.09 2.73
CA PRO A 634 7.32 -30.93 1.28
C PRO A 634 5.98 -30.63 0.61
N ALA A 635 4.89 -31.31 1.00
CA ALA A 635 3.59 -31.12 0.39
C ALA A 635 3.00 -29.73 0.70
N GLU A 636 3.25 -29.20 1.89
CA GLU A 636 2.87 -27.84 2.24
C GLU A 636 3.72 -26.81 1.49
N ARG A 637 5.03 -27.05 1.32
CA ARG A 637 5.89 -26.18 0.49
C ARG A 637 5.39 -26.09 -0.95
N ASP A 638 4.97 -27.20 -1.53
CA ASP A 638 4.41 -27.23 -2.89
C ASP A 638 3.08 -26.46 -2.96
N ARG A 639 2.20 -26.60 -1.95
CA ARG A 639 0.94 -25.86 -1.88
C ARG A 639 1.17 -24.35 -1.76
N LEU A 640 2.11 -23.93 -0.89
CA LEU A 640 2.41 -22.50 -0.69
C LEU A 640 3.13 -21.91 -1.91
N GLU A 641 3.97 -22.68 -2.60
CA GLU A 641 4.53 -22.23 -3.87
C GLU A 641 3.44 -22.08 -4.94
N TYR A 642 2.50 -23.02 -5.02
CA TYR A 642 1.35 -22.90 -5.93
C TYR A 642 0.47 -21.71 -5.57
N ASP A 643 0.21 -21.45 -4.30
CA ASP A 643 -0.48 -20.26 -3.80
C ASP A 643 0.22 -18.97 -4.28
N ALA A 644 1.54 -18.90 -4.07
CA ALA A 644 2.37 -17.75 -4.45
C ALA A 644 2.43 -17.52 -5.98
N ARG A 645 2.43 -18.58 -6.78
CA ARG A 645 2.44 -18.50 -8.25
C ARG A 645 1.06 -18.19 -8.80
N SER A 646 0.02 -18.81 -8.26
CA SER A 646 -1.35 -18.64 -8.76
C SER A 646 -1.87 -17.22 -8.55
N ILE A 647 -1.60 -16.59 -7.40
CA ILE A 647 -2.04 -15.21 -7.13
C ILE A 647 -1.50 -14.22 -8.18
N LEU A 648 -0.29 -14.45 -8.70
CA LEU A 648 0.34 -13.60 -9.71
C LEU A 648 -0.16 -13.86 -11.13
N THR A 649 -0.82 -15.00 -11.40
CA THR A 649 -1.11 -15.48 -12.75
C THR A 649 -2.57 -15.88 -12.95
N THR A 650 -2.92 -17.14 -12.64
CA THR A 650 -4.29 -17.66 -12.77
C THR A 650 -5.25 -17.14 -11.72
N TRP A 651 -4.72 -16.72 -10.60
CA TRP A 651 -5.47 -16.27 -9.41
C TRP A 651 -6.42 -17.33 -8.83
N GLY A 652 -6.31 -18.57 -9.28
CA GLY A 652 -7.16 -19.69 -8.88
C GLY A 652 -7.43 -20.67 -10.00
N GLY A 653 -8.53 -21.42 -9.88
CA GLY A 653 -8.95 -22.34 -10.92
C GLY A 653 -9.46 -21.65 -12.19
N ARG A 654 -9.87 -22.43 -13.19
CA ARG A 654 -10.32 -21.91 -14.50
C ARG A 654 -11.49 -20.91 -14.42
N VAL A 655 -12.44 -21.12 -13.53
CA VAL A 655 -13.62 -20.24 -13.43
C VAL A 655 -13.25 -18.86 -12.90
N PRO A 656 -12.53 -18.71 -11.76
CA PRO A 656 -12.03 -17.41 -11.31
C PRO A 656 -11.14 -16.73 -12.35
N SER A 657 -10.24 -17.48 -12.96
CA SER A 657 -9.29 -16.97 -13.97
C SER A 657 -9.99 -16.43 -15.20
N GLU A 658 -10.84 -17.24 -15.85
CA GLU A 658 -11.41 -16.94 -17.17
C GLU A 658 -12.72 -16.15 -17.07
N THR A 659 -13.74 -16.74 -16.45
CA THR A 659 -15.08 -16.13 -16.34
C THR A 659 -15.07 -15.01 -15.30
N GLY A 660 -14.41 -15.21 -14.17
CA GLY A 660 -14.20 -14.21 -13.11
C GLY A 660 -13.33 -13.06 -13.57
N GLY A 661 -12.38 -13.32 -14.49
CA GLY A 661 -11.50 -12.30 -15.07
C GLY A 661 -10.33 -11.92 -14.17
N LEU A 662 -9.98 -12.75 -13.19
CA LEU A 662 -8.89 -12.49 -12.25
C LEU A 662 -7.51 -12.84 -12.81
N ARG A 663 -7.42 -13.53 -13.96
CA ARG A 663 -6.12 -13.83 -14.57
C ARG A 663 -5.30 -12.56 -14.76
N ASP A 664 -4.01 -12.68 -14.50
CA ASP A 664 -3.05 -11.57 -14.64
C ASP A 664 -3.44 -10.29 -13.87
N TYR A 665 -4.37 -10.38 -12.89
CA TYR A 665 -4.75 -9.22 -12.08
C TYR A 665 -3.56 -8.65 -11.31
N ALA A 666 -2.67 -9.52 -10.81
CA ALA A 666 -1.47 -9.12 -10.11
C ALA A 666 -0.21 -9.17 -11.00
N ASN A 667 -0.36 -8.86 -12.29
CA ASN A 667 0.74 -8.90 -13.25
C ASN A 667 1.89 -7.96 -12.83
N ARG A 668 3.12 -8.45 -13.04
CA ARG A 668 4.35 -7.74 -12.64
C ARG A 668 5.47 -8.03 -13.63
N GLU A 669 6.24 -7.01 -13.96
CA GLU A 669 7.43 -7.17 -14.76
C GLU A 669 8.61 -7.56 -13.85
N TRP A 670 8.54 -8.78 -13.31
CA TRP A 670 9.63 -9.39 -12.54
C TRP A 670 10.45 -10.34 -13.40
N ASP A 671 11.79 -10.38 -13.20
CA ASP A 671 12.60 -11.46 -13.79
C ASP A 671 12.09 -12.82 -13.28
N GLY A 672 12.03 -13.77 -14.18
CA GLY A 672 11.36 -15.05 -13.93
C GLY A 672 9.92 -15.08 -14.46
N LEU A 673 9.08 -14.08 -14.20
CA LEU A 673 7.77 -13.95 -14.87
C LEU A 673 7.92 -13.54 -16.33
N VAL A 674 8.74 -12.51 -16.60
CA VAL A 674 8.98 -12.05 -17.98
C VAL A 674 9.60 -13.17 -18.80
N ARG A 675 10.68 -13.81 -18.30
CA ARG A 675 11.43 -14.81 -19.03
C ARG A 675 10.68 -16.13 -19.25
N ASP A 676 10.01 -16.64 -18.19
CA ASP A 676 9.52 -18.02 -18.17
C ASP A 676 7.99 -18.15 -18.31
N LEU A 677 7.26 -17.04 -18.29
CA LEU A 677 5.81 -17.02 -18.50
C LEU A 677 5.40 -16.10 -19.66
N TYR A 678 5.70 -14.80 -19.57
CA TYR A 678 5.13 -13.83 -20.51
C TYR A 678 5.78 -13.93 -21.90
N ALA A 679 7.10 -13.95 -22.00
CA ALA A 679 7.78 -14.10 -23.29
C ALA A 679 7.45 -15.44 -23.98
N PRO A 680 7.42 -16.60 -23.30
CA PRO A 680 6.91 -17.84 -23.89
C PRO A 680 5.47 -17.76 -24.39
N ARG A 681 4.57 -17.07 -23.70
CA ARG A 681 3.19 -16.84 -24.17
C ARG A 681 3.20 -16.09 -25.52
N TRP A 682 3.87 -14.95 -25.60
CA TRP A 682 3.95 -14.13 -26.81
C TRP A 682 4.67 -14.84 -27.96
N ASN A 683 5.80 -15.50 -27.69
CA ASN A 683 6.53 -16.26 -28.69
C ASN A 683 5.70 -17.39 -29.29
N SER A 684 4.98 -18.13 -28.44
CA SER A 684 4.05 -19.19 -28.87
C SER A 684 2.92 -18.64 -29.76
N TYR A 685 2.36 -17.48 -29.40
CA TYR A 685 1.30 -16.82 -30.15
C TYR A 685 1.82 -16.33 -31.52
N PHE A 686 2.93 -15.62 -31.56
CA PHE A 686 3.52 -15.13 -32.81
C PHE A 686 3.96 -16.24 -33.74
N ALA A 687 4.44 -17.35 -33.23
CA ALA A 687 4.80 -18.53 -34.04
C ALA A 687 3.56 -19.14 -34.75
N ARG A 688 2.39 -19.12 -34.10
CA ARG A 688 1.13 -19.54 -34.73
C ARG A 688 0.67 -18.56 -35.80
N LEU A 689 0.80 -17.25 -35.58
CA LEU A 689 0.48 -16.24 -36.56
C LEU A 689 1.43 -16.31 -37.77
N ASP A 690 2.73 -16.53 -37.57
CA ASP A 690 3.71 -16.75 -38.63
C ASP A 690 3.33 -17.93 -39.51
N ARG A 691 2.99 -19.07 -38.88
CA ARG A 691 2.55 -20.27 -39.58
C ARG A 691 1.26 -20.01 -40.39
N ALA A 692 0.29 -19.31 -39.80
CA ALA A 692 -0.93 -18.92 -40.46
C ALA A 692 -0.69 -18.07 -41.73
N LEU A 693 0.23 -17.10 -41.65
CA LEU A 693 0.65 -16.28 -42.80
C LEU A 693 1.33 -17.13 -43.90
N VAL A 694 2.16 -18.11 -43.53
CA VAL A 694 2.88 -18.97 -44.47
C VAL A 694 1.93 -19.97 -45.16
N THR A 695 1.00 -20.56 -44.42
CA THR A 695 0.13 -21.60 -44.90
C THR A 695 -1.22 -21.09 -45.46
N GLY A 696 -1.58 -19.83 -45.19
CA GLY A 696 -2.89 -19.27 -45.55
C GLY A 696 -4.05 -19.84 -44.70
N THR A 697 -3.74 -20.51 -43.55
CA THR A 697 -4.75 -21.11 -42.65
C THR A 697 -5.02 -20.21 -41.48
N ALA A 698 -6.15 -20.40 -40.76
CA ALA A 698 -6.39 -19.72 -39.49
C ALA A 698 -5.38 -20.17 -38.44
N PRO A 699 -4.93 -19.26 -37.55
CA PRO A 699 -4.03 -19.63 -36.46
C PRO A 699 -4.72 -20.57 -35.46
N GLU A 700 -3.96 -21.55 -34.96
CA GLU A 700 -4.44 -22.50 -33.94
C GLU A 700 -4.82 -21.76 -32.66
N ALA A 701 -5.96 -22.15 -32.07
CA ALA A 701 -6.37 -21.65 -30.76
C ALA A 701 -5.45 -22.20 -29.66
N VAL A 702 -5.29 -21.41 -28.60
CA VAL A 702 -4.48 -21.80 -27.42
C VAL A 702 -5.39 -21.84 -26.20
N ASP A 703 -5.31 -22.91 -25.44
CA ASP A 703 -5.86 -22.94 -24.07
C ASP A 703 -4.88 -22.24 -23.13
N TRP A 704 -5.03 -20.93 -23.04
CA TRP A 704 -4.13 -20.10 -22.21
C TRP A 704 -4.21 -20.43 -20.72
N PHE A 705 -5.41 -20.84 -20.23
CA PHE A 705 -5.49 -21.27 -18.83
C PHE A 705 -4.63 -22.50 -18.57
N ALA A 706 -4.63 -23.48 -19.47
CA ALA A 706 -3.81 -24.66 -19.31
C ALA A 706 -2.30 -24.32 -19.30
N VAL A 707 -1.87 -23.36 -20.13
CA VAL A 707 -0.48 -22.88 -20.14
C VAL A 707 -0.12 -22.21 -18.79
N ASP A 708 -0.98 -21.34 -18.32
CA ASP A 708 -0.77 -20.56 -17.09
C ASP A 708 -0.82 -21.44 -15.84
N ASP A 709 -1.78 -22.36 -15.75
CA ASP A 709 -1.91 -23.30 -14.64
C ASP A 709 -0.75 -24.31 -14.59
N ALA A 710 -0.24 -24.75 -15.75
CA ALA A 710 0.95 -25.57 -15.81
C ALA A 710 2.18 -24.86 -15.26
N TRP A 711 2.33 -23.54 -15.57
CA TRP A 711 3.40 -22.72 -14.97
C TRP A 711 3.19 -22.54 -13.47
N ALA A 712 1.97 -22.25 -13.03
CA ALA A 712 1.64 -22.05 -11.62
C ALA A 712 1.92 -23.31 -10.77
N ARG A 713 1.74 -24.50 -11.34
CA ARG A 713 2.05 -25.80 -10.71
C ARG A 713 3.50 -26.24 -10.86
N GLY A 714 4.31 -25.46 -11.54
CA GLY A 714 5.72 -25.76 -11.74
C GLY A 714 6.57 -25.47 -10.50
N HIS A 715 7.79 -26.04 -10.46
CA HIS A 715 8.74 -25.90 -9.35
C HIS A 715 10.09 -25.33 -9.82
N GLY A 716 10.08 -24.49 -10.86
CA GLY A 716 11.29 -23.84 -11.34
C GLY A 716 11.96 -22.99 -10.26
N THR A 717 13.29 -23.02 -10.22
CA THR A 717 14.09 -22.17 -9.33
C THR A 717 14.46 -20.86 -10.03
N TYR A 718 14.46 -19.78 -9.26
CA TYR A 718 14.71 -18.42 -9.76
C TYR A 718 15.79 -17.74 -8.92
N PRO A 719 16.58 -16.83 -9.53
CA PRO A 719 17.57 -16.04 -8.80
C PRO A 719 16.94 -15.28 -7.63
N THR A 720 17.61 -15.29 -6.49
CA THR A 720 17.26 -14.49 -5.31
C THR A 720 18.15 -13.26 -5.18
N GLU A 721 19.25 -13.23 -5.94
CA GLU A 721 20.19 -12.12 -6.00
C GLU A 721 20.20 -11.51 -7.40
N PRO A 722 20.31 -10.18 -7.51
CA PRO A 722 20.33 -9.48 -8.78
C PRO A 722 21.62 -9.75 -9.58
N THR A 723 21.52 -9.63 -10.90
CA THR A 723 22.65 -9.81 -11.83
C THR A 723 22.73 -8.67 -12.84
N GLY A 724 23.93 -8.26 -13.19
CA GLY A 724 24.15 -7.16 -14.11
C GLY A 724 24.25 -5.79 -13.41
N ASP A 725 24.55 -4.76 -14.21
CA ASP A 725 24.60 -3.37 -13.74
C ASP A 725 23.38 -2.59 -14.22
N PRO A 726 22.54 -2.08 -13.30
CA PRO A 726 21.31 -1.36 -13.63
C PRO A 726 21.52 -0.18 -14.60
N VAL A 727 22.59 0.58 -14.42
CA VAL A 727 22.86 1.79 -15.20
C VAL A 727 23.25 1.43 -16.65
N SER A 728 24.07 0.39 -16.80
CA SER A 728 24.46 -0.12 -18.12
C SER A 728 23.26 -0.66 -18.89
N LEU A 729 22.41 -1.47 -18.21
CA LEU A 729 21.22 -2.06 -18.83
C LEU A 729 20.16 -0.98 -19.19
N ALA A 730 19.96 0.01 -18.34
CA ALA A 730 19.12 1.16 -18.66
C ALA A 730 19.65 1.96 -19.86
N GLY A 731 20.99 2.04 -20.01
CA GLY A 731 21.65 2.60 -21.20
C GLY A 731 21.36 1.79 -22.47
N GLU A 732 21.36 0.46 -22.40
CA GLU A 732 20.96 -0.41 -23.52
C GLU A 732 19.50 -0.18 -23.91
N VAL A 733 18.60 -0.05 -22.92
CA VAL A 733 17.18 0.29 -23.16
C VAL A 733 17.07 1.62 -23.90
N HIS A 734 17.72 2.66 -23.40
CA HIS A 734 17.68 3.98 -24.05
C HIS A 734 18.19 3.93 -25.49
N ALA A 735 19.29 3.23 -25.74
CA ALA A 735 19.83 3.05 -27.09
C ALA A 735 18.83 2.34 -28.03
N ALA A 736 18.14 1.29 -27.54
CA ALA A 736 17.11 0.58 -28.31
C ALA A 736 15.92 1.49 -28.66
N LEU A 737 15.46 2.33 -27.72
CA LEU A 737 14.37 3.29 -27.93
C LEU A 737 14.74 4.35 -28.98
N VAL A 738 15.96 4.92 -28.93
CA VAL A 738 16.46 5.91 -29.88
C VAL A 738 16.57 5.31 -31.28
N ALA A 739 17.13 4.09 -31.42
CA ALA A 739 17.24 3.39 -32.68
C ALA A 739 15.87 3.17 -33.34
N ALA A 740 14.86 2.71 -32.57
CA ALA A 740 13.50 2.48 -33.04
C ALA A 740 12.81 3.79 -33.51
N THR A 741 13.03 4.88 -32.80
CA THR A 741 12.47 6.20 -33.18
C THR A 741 13.12 6.72 -34.48
N SER A 742 14.42 6.55 -34.65
CA SER A 742 15.16 6.94 -35.87
C SER A 742 14.67 6.14 -37.09
N ALA A 743 14.46 4.84 -36.94
CA ALA A 743 13.95 3.98 -38.02
C ALA A 743 12.54 4.43 -38.47
N ARG A 744 11.64 4.78 -37.54
CA ARG A 744 10.28 5.29 -37.83
C ARG A 744 10.32 6.61 -38.63
N VAL A 745 11.24 7.52 -38.33
CA VAL A 745 11.39 8.79 -39.04
C VAL A 745 11.84 8.56 -40.51
N VAL A 746 12.72 7.59 -40.71
CA VAL A 746 13.21 7.21 -42.06
C VAL A 746 12.10 6.58 -42.88
N GLU A 747 11.34 5.62 -42.32
CA GLU A 747 10.17 4.99 -42.96
C GLU A 747 9.09 6.02 -43.35
N GLY A 748 8.78 6.94 -42.46
CA GLY A 748 7.79 8.01 -42.67
C GLY A 748 8.22 8.99 -43.79
N ARG A 749 9.53 9.26 -43.96
CA ARG A 749 10.05 10.05 -45.07
C ARG A 749 10.03 9.29 -46.40
N ALA A 750 10.44 8.02 -46.42
CA ALA A 750 10.41 7.18 -47.61
C ALA A 750 8.96 6.95 -48.12
N GLY A 751 8.00 6.83 -47.23
CA GLY A 751 6.55 6.69 -47.57
C GLY A 751 5.97 7.98 -48.18
N ARG A 752 6.45 9.16 -47.82
CA ARG A 752 6.04 10.45 -48.39
C ARG A 752 6.64 10.66 -49.77
N VAL A 753 7.90 10.27 -49.99
CA VAL A 753 8.58 10.38 -51.30
C VAL A 753 7.95 9.44 -52.34
N ARG A 754 7.34 8.34 -51.96
CA ARG A 754 6.65 7.41 -52.88
C ARG A 754 5.20 7.81 -53.17
N ARG A 755 4.62 8.80 -52.51
CA ARG A 755 3.26 9.31 -52.76
C ARG A 755 3.20 10.69 -53.43
N GLY A 756 4.32 11.37 -53.63
CA GLY A 756 4.50 12.54 -54.45
C GLY A 756 5.13 12.16 -55.80
#